data_4636672c5a817db93e9536d74e664780
#
_entry.id   4636672c5a817db93e9536d74e664780
#
_cell.length_a   1.000
_cell.length_b   1.000
_cell.length_c   1.000
_cell.angle_alpha   90.00
_cell.angle_beta   90.00
_cell.angle_gamma   90.00
#
_symmetry.space_group_name_H-M   'P 1'
#
loop_
_entity.id
_entity.type
_entity.pdbx_description
1 polymer ?
#
loop_
_entity_poly.entity_id
_entity_poly.type
_entity_poly.pdbx_seq_one_letter_code
_entity_poly.pdbx_strand_id
1 'polypeptide(L)'
;MGCSVKQNTSQSRLWHAFTANYNTYYNGSVAYIDGSLEKENGNHDNFTELIPLYTVGNKASIDLGSANFEIAITKAKKAIHQHSIKRRPTWTPGRRKTQKDIEWLSRREYNPFLWKAWLLMGKSQFHKGAFEDAASTFAYMSRLYSTQPAIYGKARAWLAKCYIEQGWMYDAEEVIRNMQRDSLDWRAVKEWDYTYADYYIRTGNYEKAIPYLQKVIRHELRRKQRAREWYLMGQLEAALGRKELANRAFRRVIRQHPPYELAFNARIAMTEVSASGQGKKQLHRLERMASSDNNKDFLDQIYYAEGNIFLARRDTARAIAAYEKGNQKSVRNGTEKGVLLLKLGNLYWKKQRFSDARRCYGEAIGLLDKDRSDYEQLSERSAVLDELVPHIETVHLQDSLQMLARRDEKARNAAIDRVIIALKRQEKMQRDALDSTRTIQSSNERPLIALQKTVNRTAFNGQSQGDLWYFYNPLIINEGKTAFQRLWGRRENVDNWQRINKTVVAGLNTEDRRSKWDRDSLVSEDPLLAPPQASKDSVQNDPHRREYYLAQIPFTSEQLAASNRLLVDGLFHAGVIFKDKLDNLTLSERELTRIVAEYRTFEHLDEVYYHLFLLYSRRNQPTQAGLFLQKLKAEYPKSQWTSILSDPYFRENARVGVHLEDSLYTATYAAFKAGRYAEAMGNVHLSAQKFPKGANRDKFIFINGLSKLNEGDAQACLNSMTEVVTQYPESSLSEMAGMLIKGVNAGRRLHTGQFDIGDVWAMRSRVGADSDSIAVHTFSNDRNADFLFVIAYRPDSVDEHRLLFQLAGFNFTSFLVRNFDIGIEDVEGVHRMLVSGFRNYDEALQYARRLYGQRGIARLMKEARKFIISRSNLELIGRGYSYDDYDRFYAKHFASLKVSMLPLLIEPEEVATKPDSMAPTVPKRNETGLYFNNVLDTTVKPKTVDKKTNKKQPIVKKTEKKEKKAFDPEDEYYELEGF
;
A
#
# COMPACT_ATOMS: atom_id res chain seq x y z
N MET A 1 -44.38 -34.72 9.47
CA MET A 1 -43.13 -35.48 9.75
C MET A 1 -41.98 -34.78 9.03
N GLY A 2 -41.10 -34.16 9.73
CA GLY A 2 -39.90 -33.54 9.12
C GLY A 2 -38.89 -34.62 8.75
N CYS A 3 -38.44 -34.64 7.51
CA CYS A 3 -37.34 -35.52 7.10
C CYS A 3 -36.06 -35.13 7.81
N SER A 4 -35.44 -36.04 8.54
CA SER A 4 -34.20 -35.76 9.27
C SER A 4 -32.96 -35.76 8.34
N VAL A 5 -32.08 -34.78 8.45
CA VAL A 5 -30.76 -34.77 7.79
C VAL A 5 -29.85 -35.93 8.20
N LYS A 6 -30.17 -36.56 9.34
CA LYS A 6 -29.47 -37.77 9.83
C LYS A 6 -29.74 -39.01 9.00
N GLN A 7 -30.78 -39.00 8.16
CA GLN A 7 -31.15 -40.13 7.27
C GLN A 7 -30.92 -39.75 5.81
N ASN A 8 -30.16 -40.56 5.09
CA ASN A 8 -29.92 -40.36 3.67
C ASN A 8 -30.81 -41.23 2.82
N THR A 9 -32.09 -40.85 2.72
CA THR A 9 -33.09 -41.50 1.82
C THR A 9 -33.38 -40.61 0.62
N SER A 10 -33.95 -41.15 -0.45
CA SER A 10 -34.32 -40.35 -1.64
C SER A 10 -35.33 -39.26 -1.28
N GLN A 11 -36.29 -39.56 -0.40
CA GLN A 11 -37.27 -38.58 0.09
C GLN A 11 -36.59 -37.44 0.91
N SER A 12 -35.65 -37.81 1.81
CA SER A 12 -34.93 -36.83 2.59
C SER A 12 -34.11 -35.89 1.69
N ARG A 13 -33.39 -36.44 0.69
CA ARG A 13 -32.64 -35.63 -0.27
C ARG A 13 -33.53 -34.67 -1.05
N LEU A 14 -34.67 -35.17 -1.58
CA LEU A 14 -35.62 -34.33 -2.32
C LEU A 14 -36.20 -33.22 -1.42
N TRP A 15 -36.64 -33.55 -0.21
CA TRP A 15 -37.21 -32.62 0.74
C TRP A 15 -36.23 -31.52 1.14
N HIS A 16 -35.00 -31.90 1.50
CA HIS A 16 -33.98 -30.91 1.88
C HIS A 16 -33.50 -30.10 0.69
N ALA A 17 -33.43 -30.65 -0.51
CA ALA A 17 -33.10 -29.88 -1.72
C ALA A 17 -34.22 -28.87 -2.03
N PHE A 18 -35.47 -29.29 -2.00
CA PHE A 18 -36.61 -28.42 -2.24
C PHE A 18 -36.70 -27.29 -1.20
N THR A 19 -36.63 -27.62 0.09
CA THR A 19 -36.77 -26.66 1.17
C THR A 19 -35.59 -25.68 1.18
N ALA A 20 -34.36 -26.14 0.92
CA ALA A 20 -33.20 -25.30 0.80
C ALA A 20 -33.36 -24.27 -0.33
N ASN A 21 -33.90 -24.72 -1.48
CA ASN A 21 -34.08 -23.83 -2.64
C ASN A 21 -35.13 -22.75 -2.38
N TYR A 22 -36.33 -23.13 -2.06
CA TYR A 22 -37.48 -22.21 -2.07
C TYR A 22 -37.64 -21.39 -0.79
N ASN A 23 -36.91 -21.67 0.28
CA ASN A 23 -37.02 -20.92 1.53
C ASN A 23 -35.80 -20.05 1.80
N THR A 24 -34.65 -20.69 2.05
CA THR A 24 -33.44 -19.92 2.48
C THR A 24 -32.59 -19.44 1.31
N TYR A 25 -32.36 -20.28 0.34
CA TYR A 25 -31.53 -19.91 -0.83
C TYR A 25 -32.19 -18.83 -1.67
N TYR A 26 -33.49 -18.93 -1.96
CA TYR A 26 -34.21 -17.91 -2.74
C TYR A 26 -34.07 -16.53 -2.13
N ASN A 27 -34.33 -16.39 -0.83
CA ASN A 27 -34.16 -15.10 -0.15
C ASN A 27 -32.70 -14.61 -0.15
N GLY A 28 -31.73 -15.52 -0.05
CA GLY A 28 -30.31 -15.17 -0.17
C GLY A 28 -29.94 -14.75 -1.59
N SER A 29 -30.50 -15.37 -2.63
CA SER A 29 -30.24 -15.01 -4.01
C SER A 29 -30.86 -13.66 -4.40
N VAL A 30 -32.04 -13.33 -3.87
CA VAL A 30 -32.65 -12.00 -4.03
C VAL A 30 -31.74 -10.93 -3.43
N ALA A 31 -31.32 -11.11 -2.18
CA ALA A 31 -30.39 -10.17 -1.54
C ALA A 31 -29.06 -10.03 -2.30
N TYR A 32 -28.52 -11.12 -2.83
CA TYR A 32 -27.32 -11.08 -3.68
C TYR A 32 -27.54 -10.25 -4.96
N ILE A 33 -28.70 -10.41 -5.61
CA ILE A 33 -29.07 -9.63 -6.80
C ILE A 33 -29.19 -8.15 -6.45
N ASP A 34 -29.89 -7.81 -5.36
CA ASP A 34 -30.08 -6.43 -4.90
C ASP A 34 -28.74 -5.77 -4.59
N GLY A 35 -27.83 -6.46 -3.87
CA GLY A 35 -26.48 -5.99 -3.60
C GLY A 35 -25.63 -5.81 -4.86
N SER A 36 -25.79 -6.71 -5.84
CA SER A 36 -25.10 -6.61 -7.13
C SER A 36 -25.59 -5.43 -7.96
N LEU A 37 -26.89 -5.15 -7.95
CA LEU A 37 -27.49 -3.99 -8.62
C LEU A 37 -27.08 -2.66 -7.97
N GLU A 38 -27.06 -2.63 -6.64
CA GLU A 38 -26.58 -1.48 -5.88
C GLU A 38 -25.12 -1.19 -6.23
N LYS A 39 -24.26 -2.22 -6.24
CA LYS A 39 -22.86 -2.11 -6.63
C LYS A 39 -22.71 -1.65 -8.09
N GLU A 40 -23.46 -2.20 -9.02
CA GLU A 40 -23.42 -1.81 -10.43
C GLU A 40 -23.87 -0.35 -10.67
N ASN A 41 -24.85 0.12 -9.89
CA ASN A 41 -25.38 1.48 -10.03
C ASN A 41 -24.51 2.52 -9.34
N GLY A 42 -23.88 2.19 -8.23
CA GLY A 42 -22.98 3.09 -7.49
C GLY A 42 -21.52 3.02 -7.91
N ASN A 43 -21.13 2.10 -8.80
CA ASN A 43 -19.74 1.98 -9.24
C ASN A 43 -19.34 3.13 -10.16
N HIS A 44 -18.24 3.80 -9.81
CA HIS A 44 -17.56 4.78 -10.64
C HIS A 44 -16.19 4.25 -11.02
N ASP A 45 -15.98 4.00 -12.31
CA ASP A 45 -14.69 3.51 -12.81
C ASP A 45 -13.71 4.68 -12.99
N ASN A 46 -12.44 4.45 -12.65
CA ASN A 46 -11.36 5.37 -12.98
C ASN A 46 -10.92 5.14 -14.44
N PHE A 47 -11.36 5.99 -15.35
CA PHE A 47 -11.05 5.87 -16.77
C PHE A 47 -9.63 6.33 -17.14
N THR A 48 -8.88 6.90 -16.21
CA THR A 48 -7.48 7.29 -16.41
C THR A 48 -6.54 6.09 -16.36
N GLU A 49 -7.00 4.98 -15.81
CA GLU A 49 -6.29 3.72 -15.66
C GLU A 49 -7.00 2.58 -16.39
N LEU A 50 -6.39 1.41 -16.36
CA LEU A 50 -7.04 0.20 -16.87
C LEU A 50 -8.17 -0.18 -15.91
N ILE A 51 -9.41 -0.16 -16.41
CA ILE A 51 -10.55 -0.53 -15.55
C ILE A 51 -10.49 -2.00 -15.18
N PRO A 52 -10.78 -2.38 -13.92
CA PRO A 52 -10.77 -3.78 -13.52
C PRO A 52 -11.92 -4.55 -14.18
N LEU A 53 -11.74 -5.86 -14.40
CA LEU A 53 -12.77 -6.72 -14.99
C LEU A 53 -14.02 -6.78 -14.08
N TYR A 54 -13.80 -6.91 -12.76
CA TYR A 54 -14.87 -6.88 -11.76
C TYR A 54 -14.96 -5.52 -11.09
N THR A 55 -16.18 -5.06 -10.82
CA THR A 55 -16.42 -3.81 -10.07
C THR A 55 -15.87 -3.84 -8.65
N VAL A 56 -15.69 -5.03 -8.07
CA VAL A 56 -15.10 -5.21 -6.74
C VAL A 56 -13.61 -4.87 -6.71
N GLY A 57 -12.91 -4.96 -7.84
CA GLY A 57 -11.53 -4.52 -7.96
C GLY A 57 -11.36 -2.99 -7.89
N ASN A 58 -12.46 -2.24 -7.84
CA ASN A 58 -12.47 -0.81 -7.67
C ASN A 58 -12.66 -0.46 -6.19
N LYS A 59 -11.60 0.03 -5.51
CA LYS A 59 -11.59 0.29 -4.06
C LYS A 59 -12.74 1.17 -3.59
N ALA A 60 -13.10 2.20 -4.35
CA ALA A 60 -14.22 3.09 -4.04
C ALA A 60 -15.59 2.39 -4.05
N SER A 61 -15.68 1.20 -4.65
CA SER A 61 -16.92 0.45 -4.80
C SER A 61 -16.99 -0.81 -3.93
N ILE A 62 -15.97 -1.10 -3.12
CA ILE A 62 -15.93 -2.33 -2.30
C ILE A 62 -17.12 -2.39 -1.34
N ASP A 63 -17.44 -1.31 -0.66
CA ASP A 63 -18.48 -1.27 0.38
C ASP A 63 -19.91 -1.22 -0.17
N LEU A 64 -20.08 -0.96 -1.47
CA LEU A 64 -21.40 -0.90 -2.10
C LEU A 64 -22.09 -2.27 -2.07
N GLY A 65 -23.32 -2.29 -1.58
CA GLY A 65 -24.13 -3.49 -1.46
C GLY A 65 -23.74 -4.43 -0.31
N SER A 66 -22.80 -4.05 0.57
CA SER A 66 -22.27 -4.89 1.65
C SER A 66 -23.36 -5.46 2.56
N ALA A 67 -24.37 -4.66 2.94
CA ALA A 67 -25.48 -5.11 3.77
C ALA A 67 -26.29 -6.24 3.09
N ASN A 68 -26.57 -6.10 1.80
CA ASN A 68 -27.30 -7.10 1.02
C ASN A 68 -26.48 -8.39 0.85
N PHE A 69 -25.16 -8.27 0.61
CA PHE A 69 -24.28 -9.44 0.55
C PHE A 69 -24.20 -10.16 1.89
N GLU A 70 -24.21 -9.43 3.04
CA GLU A 70 -24.23 -10.05 4.37
C GLU A 70 -25.51 -10.85 4.62
N ILE A 71 -26.67 -10.32 4.19
CA ILE A 71 -27.95 -11.05 4.23
C ILE A 71 -27.83 -12.34 3.39
N ALA A 72 -27.24 -12.25 2.18
CA ALA A 72 -27.06 -13.40 1.31
C ALA A 72 -26.16 -14.48 1.97
N ILE A 73 -25.05 -14.07 2.59
CA ILE A 73 -24.12 -14.95 3.33
C ILE A 73 -24.85 -15.65 4.49
N THR A 74 -25.59 -14.88 5.30
CA THR A 74 -26.33 -15.43 6.44
C THR A 74 -27.39 -16.44 6.00
N LYS A 75 -28.13 -16.16 4.91
CA LYS A 75 -29.12 -17.08 4.37
C LYS A 75 -28.47 -18.34 3.78
N ALA A 76 -27.34 -18.18 3.09
CA ALA A 76 -26.58 -19.32 2.55
C ALA A 76 -26.01 -20.19 3.69
N LYS A 77 -25.41 -19.60 4.73
CA LYS A 77 -24.96 -20.32 5.93
C LYS A 77 -26.11 -21.10 6.58
N LYS A 78 -27.29 -20.47 6.72
CA LYS A 78 -28.48 -21.14 7.26
C LYS A 78 -28.93 -22.33 6.39
N ALA A 79 -28.95 -22.18 5.06
CA ALA A 79 -29.28 -23.27 4.15
C ALA A 79 -28.29 -24.45 4.28
N ILE A 80 -26.99 -24.15 4.36
CA ILE A 80 -25.95 -25.18 4.52
C ILE A 80 -26.10 -25.90 5.86
N HIS A 81 -26.28 -25.17 6.96
CA HIS A 81 -26.40 -25.74 8.30
C HIS A 81 -27.64 -26.65 8.42
N GLN A 82 -28.79 -26.21 7.89
CA GLN A 82 -30.06 -26.93 8.05
C GLN A 82 -30.27 -28.10 7.09
N HIS A 83 -29.63 -28.08 5.90
CA HIS A 83 -29.98 -29.03 4.82
C HIS A 83 -28.81 -29.88 4.33
N SER A 84 -27.65 -29.87 5.01
CA SER A 84 -26.49 -30.70 4.66
C SER A 84 -26.74 -32.17 5.04
N ILE A 85 -26.54 -33.06 4.08
CA ILE A 85 -26.69 -34.52 4.26
C ILE A 85 -25.34 -35.19 4.01
N LYS A 86 -24.57 -35.40 5.08
CA LYS A 86 -23.20 -35.96 5.03
C LYS A 86 -23.19 -37.51 5.21
N ARG A 87 -24.27 -38.11 5.75
CA ARG A 87 -24.33 -39.55 5.99
C ARG A 87 -24.39 -40.33 4.67
N ARG A 88 -23.54 -41.36 4.53
CA ARG A 88 -23.58 -42.24 3.36
C ARG A 88 -24.94 -42.97 3.31
N PRO A 89 -25.52 -43.15 2.09
CA PRO A 89 -26.74 -43.94 1.94
C PRO A 89 -26.42 -45.42 2.17
N THR A 90 -27.41 -46.15 2.66
CA THR A 90 -27.33 -47.58 2.81
C THR A 90 -27.35 -48.27 1.43
N TRP A 91 -26.44 -49.20 1.21
CA TRP A 91 -26.37 -49.97 -0.03
C TRP A 91 -26.98 -51.34 0.18
N THR A 92 -27.79 -51.79 -0.75
CA THR A 92 -28.42 -53.11 -0.68
C THR A 92 -27.36 -54.20 -0.84
N PRO A 93 -27.19 -55.12 0.13
CA PRO A 93 -26.27 -56.25 0.02
C PRO A 93 -26.59 -57.07 -1.23
N GLY A 94 -25.57 -57.50 -1.97
CA GLY A 94 -25.69 -58.33 -3.20
C GLY A 94 -25.86 -57.56 -4.52
N ARG A 95 -26.18 -56.27 -4.51
CA ARG A 95 -26.24 -55.47 -5.74
C ARG A 95 -24.83 -55.05 -6.18
N ARG A 96 -24.43 -55.43 -7.40
CA ARG A 96 -23.16 -54.95 -8.02
C ARG A 96 -23.19 -53.43 -8.16
N LYS A 97 -22.09 -52.77 -7.78
CA LYS A 97 -21.89 -51.32 -7.95
C LYS A 97 -21.41 -51.01 -9.33
N THR A 98 -22.10 -50.13 -10.02
CA THR A 98 -21.61 -49.51 -11.26
C THR A 98 -20.61 -48.43 -10.95
N GLN A 99 -19.83 -47.95 -11.94
CA GLN A 99 -18.89 -46.83 -11.75
C GLN A 99 -19.60 -45.58 -11.22
N LYS A 100 -20.80 -45.29 -11.74
CA LYS A 100 -21.64 -44.18 -11.25
C LYS A 100 -22.08 -44.35 -9.80
N ASP A 101 -22.38 -45.59 -9.39
CA ASP A 101 -22.74 -45.87 -7.98
C ASP A 101 -21.51 -45.63 -7.06
N ILE A 102 -20.31 -46.03 -7.52
CA ILE A 102 -19.07 -45.81 -6.76
C ILE A 102 -18.80 -44.31 -6.62
N GLU A 103 -18.89 -43.54 -7.69
CA GLU A 103 -18.74 -42.08 -7.68
C GLU A 103 -19.78 -41.41 -6.80
N TRP A 104 -21.04 -41.87 -6.87
CA TRP A 104 -22.09 -41.34 -6.00
C TRP A 104 -21.86 -41.68 -4.53
N LEU A 105 -21.45 -42.90 -4.21
CA LEU A 105 -21.12 -43.35 -2.84
C LEU A 105 -19.86 -42.71 -2.27
N SER A 106 -18.97 -42.20 -3.12
CA SER A 106 -17.78 -41.46 -2.71
C SER A 106 -18.02 -39.99 -2.38
N ARG A 107 -19.20 -39.47 -2.69
CA ARG A 107 -19.57 -38.09 -2.36
C ARG A 107 -19.49 -37.83 -0.86
N ARG A 108 -19.15 -36.61 -0.50
CA ARG A 108 -19.12 -36.13 0.90
C ARG A 108 -20.36 -35.33 1.28
N GLU A 109 -21.11 -34.84 0.27
CA GLU A 109 -22.40 -34.17 0.42
C GLU A 109 -23.39 -34.82 -0.55
N TYR A 110 -24.58 -35.17 -0.04
CA TYR A 110 -25.61 -35.88 -0.78
C TYR A 110 -26.85 -35.05 -1.10
N ASN A 111 -26.93 -33.82 -0.55
CA ASN A 111 -27.98 -32.89 -0.98
C ASN A 111 -27.61 -32.33 -2.36
N PRO A 112 -28.38 -32.65 -3.42
CA PRO A 112 -28.02 -32.29 -4.78
C PRO A 112 -28.05 -30.78 -5.06
N PHE A 113 -28.75 -30.02 -4.22
CA PHE A 113 -28.90 -28.56 -4.37
C PHE A 113 -27.86 -27.74 -3.61
N LEU A 114 -27.27 -28.28 -2.55
CA LEU A 114 -26.55 -27.48 -1.55
C LEU A 114 -25.28 -26.80 -2.08
N TRP A 115 -24.70 -27.33 -3.15
CA TRP A 115 -23.56 -26.67 -3.81
C TRP A 115 -23.87 -25.24 -4.28
N LYS A 116 -25.15 -24.97 -4.65
CA LYS A 116 -25.58 -23.59 -5.02
C LYS A 116 -25.53 -22.65 -3.82
N ALA A 117 -25.86 -23.11 -2.63
CA ALA A 117 -25.76 -22.32 -1.40
C ALA A 117 -24.28 -22.01 -1.05
N TRP A 118 -23.37 -22.98 -1.22
CA TRP A 118 -21.93 -22.76 -1.06
C TRP A 118 -21.41 -21.74 -2.07
N LEU A 119 -21.80 -21.88 -3.33
CA LEU A 119 -21.41 -20.95 -4.39
C LEU A 119 -21.95 -19.54 -4.13
N LEU A 120 -23.21 -19.40 -3.69
CA LEU A 120 -23.81 -18.13 -3.33
C LEU A 120 -23.05 -17.45 -2.18
N MET A 121 -22.70 -18.22 -1.13
CA MET A 121 -21.95 -17.72 0.00
C MET A 121 -20.59 -17.15 -0.44
N GLY A 122 -19.80 -17.94 -1.18
CA GLY A 122 -18.49 -17.51 -1.64
C GLY A 122 -18.56 -16.33 -2.62
N LYS A 123 -19.54 -16.30 -3.54
CA LYS A 123 -19.77 -15.14 -4.43
C LYS A 123 -20.14 -13.88 -3.64
N SER A 124 -20.99 -13.99 -2.63
CA SER A 124 -21.38 -12.86 -1.79
C SER A 124 -20.21 -12.33 -0.98
N GLN A 125 -19.37 -13.21 -0.43
CA GLN A 125 -18.12 -12.84 0.25
C GLN A 125 -17.15 -12.12 -0.72
N PHE A 126 -16.97 -12.66 -1.93
CA PHE A 126 -16.14 -12.04 -2.98
C PHE A 126 -16.62 -10.63 -3.34
N HIS A 127 -17.92 -10.46 -3.62
CA HIS A 127 -18.47 -9.14 -3.98
C HIS A 127 -18.55 -8.17 -2.80
N LYS A 128 -18.54 -8.65 -1.57
CA LYS A 128 -18.38 -7.85 -0.36
C LYS A 128 -16.94 -7.34 -0.18
N GLY A 129 -15.96 -7.92 -0.89
CA GLY A 129 -14.54 -7.64 -0.71
C GLY A 129 -13.84 -8.50 0.33
N ALA A 130 -14.55 -9.44 0.97
CA ALA A 130 -13.97 -10.41 1.92
C ALA A 130 -13.33 -11.58 1.15
N PHE A 131 -12.21 -11.31 0.47
CA PHE A 131 -11.58 -12.28 -0.43
C PHE A 131 -11.00 -13.49 0.28
N GLU A 132 -10.48 -13.33 1.49
CA GLU A 132 -9.95 -14.42 2.33
C GLU A 132 -11.04 -15.40 2.73
N ASP A 133 -12.17 -14.90 3.21
CA ASP A 133 -13.34 -15.70 3.54
C ASP A 133 -13.87 -16.42 2.30
N ALA A 134 -13.95 -15.72 1.16
CA ALA A 134 -14.38 -16.30 -0.09
C ALA A 134 -13.42 -17.41 -0.55
N ALA A 135 -12.11 -17.19 -0.48
CA ALA A 135 -11.08 -18.18 -0.82
C ALA A 135 -11.21 -19.43 0.06
N SER A 136 -11.38 -19.25 1.37
CA SER A 136 -11.62 -20.33 2.33
C SER A 136 -12.87 -21.12 1.99
N THR A 137 -13.97 -20.44 1.66
CA THR A 137 -15.24 -21.06 1.25
C THR A 137 -15.06 -21.88 -0.03
N PHE A 138 -14.40 -21.33 -1.06
CA PHE A 138 -14.20 -22.04 -2.32
C PHE A 138 -13.16 -23.16 -2.22
N ALA A 139 -12.14 -23.03 -1.40
CA ALA A 139 -11.20 -24.10 -1.09
C ALA A 139 -11.90 -25.25 -0.37
N TYR A 140 -12.79 -24.98 0.58
CA TYR A 140 -13.61 -26.00 1.24
C TYR A 140 -14.58 -26.65 0.25
N MET A 141 -15.26 -25.83 -0.57
CA MET A 141 -16.20 -26.32 -1.60
C MET A 141 -15.49 -27.25 -2.59
N SER A 142 -14.28 -26.91 -3.04
CA SER A 142 -13.50 -27.75 -3.95
C SER A 142 -13.17 -29.12 -3.35
N ARG A 143 -12.83 -29.17 -2.05
CA ARG A 143 -12.60 -30.43 -1.32
C ARG A 143 -13.88 -31.24 -1.11
N LEU A 144 -14.99 -30.56 -0.82
CA LEU A 144 -16.28 -31.20 -0.57
C LEU A 144 -16.84 -31.87 -1.83
N TYR A 145 -16.67 -31.21 -2.98
CA TYR A 145 -17.22 -31.65 -4.27
C TYR A 145 -16.15 -32.19 -5.23
N SER A 146 -15.03 -32.70 -4.71
CA SER A 146 -13.92 -33.23 -5.52
C SER A 146 -14.31 -34.34 -6.52
N THR A 147 -15.38 -35.10 -6.20
CA THR A 147 -15.91 -36.14 -7.07
C THR A 147 -16.92 -35.64 -8.11
N GLN A 148 -17.18 -34.35 -8.18
CA GLN A 148 -18.14 -33.73 -9.09
C GLN A 148 -17.42 -32.67 -9.95
N PRO A 149 -16.91 -33.05 -11.15
CA PRO A 149 -16.02 -32.19 -11.92
C PRO A 149 -16.57 -30.79 -12.25
N ALA A 150 -17.87 -30.71 -12.56
CA ALA A 150 -18.51 -29.42 -12.86
C ALA A 150 -18.48 -28.45 -11.67
N ILE A 151 -18.81 -28.93 -10.46
CA ILE A 151 -18.84 -28.12 -9.24
C ILE A 151 -17.44 -27.83 -8.76
N TYR A 152 -16.55 -28.83 -8.82
CA TYR A 152 -15.14 -28.69 -8.51
C TYR A 152 -14.47 -27.62 -9.37
N GLY A 153 -14.70 -27.66 -10.70
CA GLY A 153 -14.14 -26.68 -11.63
C GLY A 153 -14.63 -25.25 -11.34
N LYS A 154 -15.93 -25.07 -11.01
CA LYS A 154 -16.46 -23.76 -10.62
C LYS A 154 -15.82 -23.25 -9.32
N ALA A 155 -15.71 -24.09 -8.29
CA ALA A 155 -15.10 -23.71 -7.02
C ALA A 155 -13.64 -23.30 -7.20
N ARG A 156 -12.86 -24.03 -7.99
CA ARG A 156 -11.46 -23.71 -8.29
C ARG A 156 -11.32 -22.40 -9.09
N ALA A 157 -12.21 -22.15 -10.05
CA ALA A 157 -12.21 -20.89 -10.79
C ALA A 157 -12.43 -19.69 -9.87
N TRP A 158 -13.40 -19.77 -8.97
CA TRP A 158 -13.65 -18.70 -8.00
C TRP A 158 -12.54 -18.57 -6.95
N LEU A 159 -11.91 -19.66 -6.54
CA LEU A 159 -10.72 -19.63 -5.68
C LEU A 159 -9.58 -18.85 -6.34
N ALA A 160 -9.28 -19.15 -7.62
CA ALA A 160 -8.27 -18.41 -8.36
C ALA A 160 -8.60 -16.91 -8.48
N LYS A 161 -9.89 -16.55 -8.69
CA LYS A 161 -10.33 -15.15 -8.70
C LYS A 161 -10.07 -14.45 -7.37
N CYS A 162 -10.31 -15.12 -6.24
CA CYS A 162 -10.01 -14.56 -4.93
C CYS A 162 -8.51 -14.26 -4.77
N TYR A 163 -7.65 -15.18 -5.18
CA TYR A 163 -6.20 -14.96 -5.13
C TYR A 163 -5.74 -13.83 -6.06
N ILE A 164 -6.32 -13.72 -7.26
CA ILE A 164 -6.03 -12.63 -8.21
C ILE A 164 -6.37 -11.26 -7.60
N GLU A 165 -7.55 -11.13 -6.96
CA GLU A 165 -7.96 -9.86 -6.35
C GLU A 165 -7.14 -9.52 -5.10
N GLN A 166 -6.60 -10.50 -4.39
CA GLN A 166 -5.66 -10.32 -3.28
C GLN A 166 -4.22 -9.99 -3.75
N GLY A 167 -3.94 -10.11 -5.04
CA GLY A 167 -2.58 -9.97 -5.58
C GLY A 167 -1.70 -11.22 -5.40
N TRP A 168 -2.24 -12.34 -4.94
CA TRP A 168 -1.52 -13.61 -4.76
C TRP A 168 -1.39 -14.36 -6.09
N MET A 169 -0.58 -13.79 -6.99
CA MET A 169 -0.48 -14.27 -8.37
C MET A 169 0.11 -15.67 -8.49
N TYR A 170 1.04 -16.04 -7.60
CA TYR A 170 1.64 -17.38 -7.59
C TYR A 170 0.62 -18.47 -7.21
N ASP A 171 -0.19 -18.22 -6.19
CA ASP A 171 -1.25 -19.15 -5.76
C ASP A 171 -2.33 -19.27 -6.83
N ALA A 172 -2.70 -18.16 -7.45
CA ALA A 172 -3.63 -18.15 -8.58
C ALA A 172 -3.08 -18.98 -9.75
N GLU A 173 -1.80 -18.81 -10.09
CA GLU A 173 -1.14 -19.58 -11.16
C GLU A 173 -1.11 -21.07 -10.84
N GLU A 174 -0.83 -21.45 -9.60
CA GLU A 174 -0.85 -22.87 -9.19
C GLU A 174 -2.23 -23.48 -9.41
N VAL A 175 -3.29 -22.80 -8.97
CA VAL A 175 -4.66 -23.26 -9.18
C VAL A 175 -4.98 -23.39 -10.67
N ILE A 176 -4.58 -22.43 -11.49
CA ILE A 176 -4.76 -22.42 -12.94
C ILE A 176 -4.00 -23.57 -13.59
N ARG A 177 -2.73 -23.77 -13.25
CA ARG A 177 -1.87 -24.84 -13.80
C ARG A 177 -2.42 -26.24 -13.46
N ASN A 178 -2.90 -26.40 -12.23
CA ASN A 178 -3.51 -27.65 -11.80
C ASN A 178 -4.77 -27.96 -12.61
N MET A 179 -5.61 -26.96 -12.89
CA MET A 179 -6.82 -27.14 -13.69
C MET A 179 -6.56 -27.34 -15.20
N GLN A 180 -5.43 -26.85 -15.71
CA GLN A 180 -5.03 -27.14 -17.10
C GLN A 180 -4.63 -28.60 -17.30
N ARG A 181 -4.12 -29.28 -16.26
CA ARG A 181 -3.83 -30.72 -16.29
C ARG A 181 -5.08 -31.58 -16.14
N ASP A 182 -6.06 -31.09 -15.37
CA ASP A 182 -7.31 -31.79 -15.16
C ASP A 182 -8.25 -31.53 -16.34
N SER A 183 -9.06 -32.52 -16.74
CA SER A 183 -10.07 -32.31 -17.76
C SER A 183 -11.17 -31.37 -17.22
N LEU A 184 -11.30 -30.19 -17.82
CA LEU A 184 -12.29 -29.21 -17.42
C LEU A 184 -13.68 -29.59 -17.92
N ASP A 185 -14.66 -29.72 -17.01
CA ASP A 185 -16.06 -29.92 -17.37
C ASP A 185 -16.59 -28.67 -18.10
N TRP A 186 -17.34 -28.89 -19.18
CA TRP A 186 -17.91 -27.83 -20.02
C TRP A 186 -18.79 -26.83 -19.24
N ARG A 187 -19.42 -27.27 -18.15
CA ARG A 187 -20.27 -26.45 -17.27
C ARG A 187 -19.47 -25.45 -16.42
N ALA A 188 -18.17 -25.62 -16.31
CA ALA A 188 -17.28 -24.71 -15.59
C ALA A 188 -16.48 -23.79 -16.52
N VAL A 189 -16.56 -23.97 -17.84
CA VAL A 189 -15.76 -23.21 -18.83
C VAL A 189 -16.03 -21.70 -18.73
N LYS A 190 -17.28 -21.30 -18.49
CA LYS A 190 -17.65 -19.89 -18.36
C LYS A 190 -16.85 -19.21 -17.25
N GLU A 191 -16.84 -19.77 -16.05
CA GLU A 191 -16.12 -19.21 -14.91
C GLU A 191 -14.61 -19.17 -15.17
N TRP A 192 -14.07 -20.15 -15.88
CA TRP A 192 -12.67 -20.19 -16.25
C TRP A 192 -12.30 -19.17 -17.32
N ASP A 193 -13.15 -18.88 -18.30
CA ASP A 193 -12.91 -17.81 -19.27
C ASP A 193 -12.76 -16.45 -18.57
N TYR A 194 -13.59 -16.16 -17.54
CA TYR A 194 -13.45 -14.97 -16.70
C TYR A 194 -12.13 -14.99 -15.89
N THR A 195 -11.80 -16.14 -15.29
CA THR A 195 -10.57 -16.28 -14.49
C THR A 195 -9.32 -16.08 -15.32
N TYR A 196 -9.25 -16.68 -16.52
CA TYR A 196 -8.11 -16.50 -17.42
C TYR A 196 -8.02 -15.06 -17.93
N ALA A 197 -9.15 -14.43 -18.27
CA ALA A 197 -9.14 -13.04 -18.71
C ALA A 197 -8.56 -12.14 -17.62
N ASP A 198 -9.05 -12.27 -16.38
CA ASP A 198 -8.62 -11.47 -15.23
C ASP A 198 -7.15 -11.70 -14.90
N TYR A 199 -6.71 -12.97 -14.81
CA TYR A 199 -5.32 -13.33 -14.56
C TYR A 199 -4.36 -12.70 -15.58
N TYR A 200 -4.66 -12.82 -16.87
CA TYR A 200 -3.78 -12.26 -17.91
C TYR A 200 -3.83 -10.73 -17.98
N ILE A 201 -4.94 -10.10 -17.58
CA ILE A 201 -5.02 -8.64 -17.46
C ILE A 201 -4.13 -8.17 -16.31
N ARG A 202 -4.24 -8.78 -15.13
CA ARG A 202 -3.45 -8.41 -13.95
C ARG A 202 -1.95 -8.69 -14.11
N THR A 203 -1.59 -9.72 -14.84
CA THR A 203 -0.17 -10.05 -15.15
C THR A 203 0.39 -9.24 -16.31
N GLY A 204 -0.39 -8.33 -16.92
CA GLY A 204 0.04 -7.50 -18.06
C GLY A 204 0.15 -8.23 -19.40
N ASN A 205 -0.24 -9.50 -19.48
CA ASN A 205 -0.17 -10.30 -20.71
C ASN A 205 -1.44 -10.09 -21.57
N TYR A 206 -1.58 -8.89 -22.11
CA TYR A 206 -2.79 -8.47 -22.82
C TYR A 206 -3.07 -9.29 -24.08
N GLU A 207 -2.04 -9.79 -24.75
CA GLU A 207 -2.25 -10.65 -25.94
C GLU A 207 -3.01 -11.93 -25.61
N LYS A 208 -2.68 -12.56 -24.49
CA LYS A 208 -3.39 -13.76 -24.01
C LYS A 208 -4.73 -13.42 -23.36
N ALA A 209 -4.89 -12.23 -22.80
CA ALA A 209 -6.14 -11.77 -22.18
C ALA A 209 -7.27 -11.57 -23.21
N ILE A 210 -6.96 -11.00 -24.38
CA ILE A 210 -7.92 -10.62 -25.41
C ILE A 210 -8.84 -11.77 -25.84
N PRO A 211 -8.34 -12.98 -26.21
CA PRO A 211 -9.22 -14.07 -26.63
C PRO A 211 -10.17 -14.54 -25.54
N TYR A 212 -9.74 -14.55 -24.29
CA TYR A 212 -10.61 -14.88 -23.16
C TYR A 212 -11.63 -13.78 -22.88
N LEU A 213 -11.22 -12.51 -22.90
CA LEU A 213 -12.14 -11.38 -22.75
C LEU A 213 -13.20 -11.34 -23.86
N GLN A 214 -12.86 -11.76 -25.09
CA GLN A 214 -13.87 -11.92 -26.16
C GLN A 214 -14.92 -12.97 -25.81
N LYS A 215 -14.56 -14.07 -25.18
CA LYS A 215 -15.48 -15.10 -24.69
C LYS A 215 -16.32 -14.56 -23.54
N VAL A 216 -15.70 -13.84 -22.59
CA VAL A 216 -16.38 -13.17 -21.47
C VAL A 216 -17.49 -12.26 -22.00
N ILE A 217 -17.17 -11.38 -22.95
CA ILE A 217 -18.14 -10.48 -23.59
C ILE A 217 -19.31 -11.25 -24.27
N ARG A 218 -19.06 -12.43 -24.82
CA ARG A 218 -20.11 -13.27 -25.40
C ARG A 218 -21.02 -13.90 -24.33
N HIS A 219 -20.45 -14.23 -23.17
CA HIS A 219 -21.18 -14.80 -22.04
C HIS A 219 -21.98 -13.74 -21.27
N GLU A 220 -21.61 -12.45 -21.33
CA GLU A 220 -22.27 -11.42 -20.58
C GLU A 220 -23.58 -10.98 -21.24
N LEU A 221 -24.66 -11.07 -20.48
CA LEU A 221 -26.04 -10.74 -20.95
C LEU A 221 -26.42 -9.30 -20.60
N ARG A 222 -25.87 -8.74 -19.51
CA ARG A 222 -26.19 -7.39 -19.05
C ARG A 222 -25.52 -6.36 -19.92
N ARG A 223 -26.33 -5.44 -20.48
CA ARG A 223 -25.82 -4.43 -21.43
C ARG A 223 -24.80 -3.48 -20.82
N LYS A 224 -25.00 -3.05 -19.57
CA LYS A 224 -24.06 -2.14 -18.87
C LYS A 224 -22.70 -2.79 -18.69
N GLN A 225 -22.67 -4.02 -18.14
CA GLN A 225 -21.44 -4.75 -17.92
C GLN A 225 -20.73 -5.09 -19.24
N ARG A 226 -21.48 -5.51 -20.25
CA ARG A 226 -20.93 -5.79 -21.60
C ARG A 226 -20.33 -4.54 -22.24
N ALA A 227 -20.93 -3.36 -22.02
CA ALA A 227 -20.34 -2.10 -22.47
C ALA A 227 -19.02 -1.81 -21.78
N ARG A 228 -18.93 -2.06 -20.48
CA ARG A 228 -17.73 -1.91 -19.65
C ARG A 228 -16.62 -2.87 -20.12
N GLU A 229 -16.97 -4.11 -20.41
CA GLU A 229 -16.01 -5.10 -20.94
C GLU A 229 -15.53 -4.74 -22.36
N TRP A 230 -16.39 -4.14 -23.21
CA TRP A 230 -15.93 -3.60 -24.50
C TRP A 230 -15.00 -2.39 -24.33
N TYR A 231 -15.20 -1.58 -23.29
CA TYR A 231 -14.30 -0.48 -22.98
C TYR A 231 -12.92 -1.02 -22.56
N LEU A 232 -12.91 -1.99 -21.67
CA LEU A 232 -11.69 -2.70 -21.25
C LEU A 232 -10.96 -3.33 -22.45
N MET A 233 -11.71 -3.99 -23.35
CA MET A 233 -11.16 -4.51 -24.62
C MET A 233 -10.48 -3.41 -25.43
N GLY A 234 -11.11 -2.23 -25.51
CA GLY A 234 -10.55 -1.07 -26.19
C GLY A 234 -9.24 -0.58 -25.56
N GLN A 235 -9.15 -0.58 -24.22
CA GLN A 235 -7.94 -0.21 -23.49
C GLN A 235 -6.80 -1.22 -23.75
N LEU A 236 -7.08 -2.54 -23.71
CA LEU A 236 -6.09 -3.58 -23.98
C LEU A 236 -5.54 -3.51 -25.40
N GLU A 237 -6.42 -3.34 -26.40
CA GLU A 237 -6.01 -3.19 -27.80
C GLU A 237 -5.22 -1.90 -28.03
N ALA A 238 -5.57 -0.82 -27.32
CA ALA A 238 -4.82 0.45 -27.37
C ALA A 238 -3.43 0.31 -26.74
N ALA A 239 -3.30 -0.40 -25.63
CA ALA A 239 -2.03 -0.69 -24.97
C ALA A 239 -1.08 -1.52 -25.86
N LEU A 240 -1.63 -2.44 -26.66
CA LEU A 240 -0.88 -3.19 -27.67
C LEU A 240 -0.61 -2.41 -28.97
N GLY A 241 -1.01 -1.13 -29.04
CA GLY A 241 -0.82 -0.29 -30.22
C GLY A 241 -1.75 -0.60 -31.40
N ARG A 242 -2.73 -1.48 -31.21
CA ARG A 242 -3.70 -1.92 -32.24
C ARG A 242 -4.86 -0.92 -32.40
N LYS A 243 -4.55 0.26 -32.92
CA LYS A 243 -5.44 1.44 -32.95
C LYS A 243 -6.80 1.19 -33.60
N GLU A 244 -6.86 0.44 -34.70
CA GLU A 244 -8.10 0.14 -35.39
C GLU A 244 -9.04 -0.77 -34.57
N LEU A 245 -8.46 -1.80 -33.93
CA LEU A 245 -9.21 -2.73 -33.08
C LEU A 245 -9.73 -2.01 -31.84
N ALA A 246 -8.90 -1.19 -31.21
CA ALA A 246 -9.30 -0.35 -30.08
C ALA A 246 -10.48 0.57 -30.47
N ASN A 247 -10.40 1.27 -31.62
CA ASN A 247 -11.51 2.10 -32.10
C ASN A 247 -12.80 1.30 -32.38
N ARG A 248 -12.67 0.07 -32.91
CA ARG A 248 -13.83 -0.81 -33.09
C ARG A 248 -14.47 -1.19 -31.76
N ALA A 249 -13.66 -1.50 -30.77
CA ALA A 249 -14.11 -1.85 -29.42
C ALA A 249 -14.85 -0.66 -28.78
N PHE A 250 -14.26 0.54 -28.75
CA PHE A 250 -14.91 1.75 -28.20
C PHE A 250 -16.20 2.12 -28.93
N ARG A 251 -16.28 1.94 -30.26
CA ARG A 251 -17.54 2.11 -31.00
C ARG A 251 -18.62 1.12 -30.56
N ARG A 252 -18.25 -0.12 -30.20
CA ARG A 252 -19.19 -1.11 -29.66
C ARG A 252 -19.71 -0.71 -28.29
N VAL A 253 -18.88 -0.07 -27.42
CA VAL A 253 -19.33 0.52 -26.16
C VAL A 253 -20.53 1.43 -26.40
N ILE A 254 -20.39 2.41 -27.29
CA ILE A 254 -21.43 3.42 -27.57
C ILE A 254 -22.73 2.75 -28.09
N ARG A 255 -22.61 1.68 -28.88
CA ARG A 255 -23.77 0.94 -29.41
C ARG A 255 -24.56 0.15 -28.37
N GLN A 256 -23.96 -0.11 -27.17
CA GLN A 256 -24.66 -0.79 -26.08
C GLN A 256 -25.53 0.15 -25.25
N HIS A 257 -25.58 1.45 -25.60
CA HIS A 257 -26.29 2.49 -24.82
C HIS A 257 -25.92 2.48 -23.34
N PRO A 258 -24.62 2.61 -22.99
CA PRO A 258 -24.15 2.63 -21.62
C PRO A 258 -24.54 3.93 -20.90
N PRO A 259 -24.29 4.07 -19.58
CA PRO A 259 -24.33 5.34 -18.89
C PRO A 259 -23.52 6.41 -19.61
N TYR A 260 -23.95 7.68 -19.46
CA TYR A 260 -23.37 8.81 -20.21
C TYR A 260 -21.85 8.91 -20.03
N GLU A 261 -21.36 8.75 -18.82
CA GLU A 261 -19.94 8.82 -18.45
C GLU A 261 -19.09 7.81 -19.22
N LEU A 262 -19.51 6.53 -19.28
CA LEU A 262 -18.81 5.49 -20.04
C LEU A 262 -18.86 5.77 -21.56
N ALA A 263 -19.99 6.26 -22.08
CA ALA A 263 -20.11 6.67 -23.50
C ALA A 263 -19.20 7.86 -23.82
N PHE A 264 -19.11 8.82 -22.91
CA PHE A 264 -18.26 10.01 -23.03
C PHE A 264 -16.79 9.61 -23.05
N ASN A 265 -16.33 8.81 -22.06
CA ASN A 265 -14.96 8.35 -22.00
C ASN A 265 -14.55 7.46 -23.18
N ALA A 266 -15.48 6.66 -23.72
CA ALA A 266 -15.23 5.92 -24.95
C ALA A 266 -15.01 6.87 -26.16
N ARG A 267 -15.72 8.01 -26.23
CA ARG A 267 -15.48 9.01 -27.28
C ARG A 267 -14.12 9.70 -27.11
N ILE A 268 -13.74 10.03 -25.88
CA ILE A 268 -12.41 10.60 -25.57
C ILE A 268 -11.31 9.62 -25.98
N ALA A 269 -11.37 8.38 -25.53
CA ALA A 269 -10.40 7.34 -25.86
C ALA A 269 -10.27 7.11 -27.38
N MET A 270 -11.37 7.15 -28.13
CA MET A 270 -11.34 7.11 -29.59
C MET A 270 -10.58 8.28 -30.22
N THR A 271 -10.66 9.49 -29.64
CA THR A 271 -9.91 10.65 -30.14
C THR A 271 -8.43 10.51 -29.88
N GLU A 272 -8.06 10.01 -28.72
CA GLU A 272 -6.66 9.77 -28.33
C GLU A 272 -5.99 8.71 -29.22
N VAL A 273 -6.64 7.56 -29.38
CA VAL A 273 -6.14 6.47 -30.26
C VAL A 273 -5.96 6.94 -31.70
N SER A 274 -6.82 7.83 -32.18
CA SER A 274 -6.79 8.36 -33.56
C SER A 274 -5.94 9.62 -33.74
N ALA A 275 -5.32 10.13 -32.66
CA ALA A 275 -4.61 11.42 -32.64
C ALA A 275 -3.49 11.53 -33.69
N SER A 276 -2.76 10.45 -33.95
CA SER A 276 -1.62 10.44 -34.88
C SER A 276 -2.00 10.57 -36.36
N GLY A 277 -3.22 10.18 -36.76
CA GLY A 277 -3.61 10.15 -38.16
C GLY A 277 -4.54 11.27 -38.60
N GLN A 278 -5.53 11.65 -37.81
CA GLN A 278 -6.62 12.59 -38.14
C GLN A 278 -6.75 13.75 -37.11
N GLY A 279 -5.63 14.25 -36.59
CA GLY A 279 -5.63 15.18 -35.46
C GLY A 279 -6.49 16.45 -35.64
N LYS A 280 -6.52 17.09 -36.86
CA LYS A 280 -7.39 18.27 -37.10
C LYS A 280 -8.87 17.94 -36.96
N LYS A 281 -9.31 16.81 -37.50
CA LYS A 281 -10.72 16.36 -37.43
C LYS A 281 -11.12 16.02 -36.00
N GLN A 282 -10.20 15.43 -35.23
CA GLN A 282 -10.43 15.10 -33.83
C GLN A 282 -10.48 16.34 -32.94
N LEU A 283 -9.62 17.34 -33.16
CA LEU A 283 -9.66 18.62 -32.44
C LEU A 283 -11.03 19.31 -32.65
N HIS A 284 -11.48 19.44 -33.90
CA HIS A 284 -12.81 20.02 -34.17
C HIS A 284 -13.96 19.25 -33.51
N ARG A 285 -13.82 17.93 -33.36
CA ARG A 285 -14.81 17.13 -32.63
C ARG A 285 -14.77 17.42 -31.12
N LEU A 286 -13.58 17.55 -30.52
CA LEU A 286 -13.41 17.92 -29.11
C LEU A 286 -13.95 19.34 -28.84
N GLU A 287 -13.64 20.30 -29.68
CA GLU A 287 -14.19 21.67 -29.60
C GLU A 287 -15.73 21.66 -29.59
N ARG A 288 -16.34 20.85 -30.48
CA ARG A 288 -17.80 20.69 -30.52
C ARG A 288 -18.33 19.98 -29.26
N MET A 289 -17.58 19.05 -28.69
CA MET A 289 -17.94 18.44 -27.42
C MET A 289 -17.80 19.44 -26.26
N ALA A 290 -16.79 20.30 -26.26
CA ALA A 290 -16.59 21.34 -25.27
C ALA A 290 -17.66 22.43 -25.25
N SER A 291 -18.27 22.71 -26.41
CA SER A 291 -19.35 23.68 -26.52
C SER A 291 -20.73 23.14 -26.11
N SER A 292 -20.87 21.83 -25.87
CA SER A 292 -22.13 21.22 -25.46
C SER A 292 -22.34 21.36 -23.93
N ASP A 293 -23.54 21.85 -23.57
CA ASP A 293 -23.92 22.03 -22.15
C ASP A 293 -23.84 20.72 -21.32
N ASN A 294 -24.10 19.58 -21.93
CA ASN A 294 -24.06 18.28 -21.31
C ASN A 294 -22.62 17.87 -20.88
N ASN A 295 -21.60 18.56 -21.35
CA ASN A 295 -20.20 18.24 -21.09
C ASN A 295 -19.51 19.26 -20.18
N LYS A 296 -20.25 20.18 -19.56
CA LYS A 296 -19.67 21.20 -18.66
C LYS A 296 -18.85 20.59 -17.52
N ASP A 297 -19.32 19.47 -16.99
CA ASP A 297 -18.65 18.74 -15.89
C ASP A 297 -17.42 17.94 -16.33
N PHE A 298 -17.19 17.81 -17.64
CA PHE A 298 -16.12 17.00 -18.23
C PHE A 298 -15.15 17.82 -19.09
N LEU A 299 -15.10 19.13 -18.89
CA LEU A 299 -14.25 20.01 -19.70
C LEU A 299 -12.76 19.72 -19.49
N ASP A 300 -12.36 19.34 -18.29
CA ASP A 300 -11.00 18.91 -17.95
C ASP A 300 -10.55 17.73 -18.82
N GLN A 301 -11.38 16.70 -18.95
CA GLN A 301 -11.09 15.52 -19.78
C GLN A 301 -11.04 15.86 -21.27
N ILE A 302 -11.89 16.79 -21.74
CA ILE A 302 -11.89 17.20 -23.13
C ILE A 302 -10.59 17.95 -23.47
N TYR A 303 -10.19 18.93 -22.63
CA TYR A 303 -8.94 19.66 -22.82
C TYR A 303 -7.69 18.79 -22.56
N TYR A 304 -7.81 17.78 -21.70
CA TYR A 304 -6.80 16.76 -21.54
C TYR A 304 -6.58 15.97 -22.84
N ALA A 305 -7.64 15.51 -23.48
CA ALA A 305 -7.56 14.84 -24.77
C ALA A 305 -7.04 15.75 -25.89
N GLU A 306 -7.43 17.03 -25.87
CA GLU A 306 -6.92 18.05 -26.79
C GLU A 306 -5.40 18.23 -26.63
N GLY A 307 -4.92 18.35 -25.38
CA GLY A 307 -3.51 18.41 -25.04
C GLY A 307 -2.73 17.18 -25.50
N ASN A 308 -3.29 15.97 -25.31
CA ASN A 308 -2.69 14.72 -25.77
C ASN A 308 -2.55 14.67 -27.31
N ILE A 309 -3.52 15.22 -28.06
CA ILE A 309 -3.43 15.33 -29.52
C ILE A 309 -2.30 16.27 -29.92
N PHE A 310 -2.16 17.45 -29.26
CA PHE A 310 -1.05 18.36 -29.51
C PHE A 310 0.31 17.74 -29.18
N LEU A 311 0.42 16.99 -28.10
CA LEU A 311 1.66 16.25 -27.75
C LEU A 311 1.99 15.20 -28.81
N ALA A 312 1.02 14.43 -29.30
CA ALA A 312 1.22 13.45 -30.36
C ALA A 312 1.72 14.11 -31.66
N ARG A 313 1.44 15.40 -31.84
CA ARG A 313 1.91 16.23 -32.98
C ARG A 313 3.20 16.99 -32.65
N ARG A 314 3.82 16.75 -31.49
CA ARG A 314 5.03 17.42 -31.01
C ARG A 314 4.87 18.92 -30.74
N ASP A 315 3.64 19.43 -30.63
CA ASP A 315 3.34 20.82 -30.28
C ASP A 315 3.13 20.97 -28.77
N THR A 316 4.26 21.09 -28.05
CA THR A 316 4.25 21.17 -26.58
C THR A 316 3.68 22.49 -26.07
N ALA A 317 3.77 23.59 -26.85
CA ALA A 317 3.26 24.88 -26.42
C ALA A 317 1.71 24.88 -26.37
N ARG A 318 1.06 24.40 -27.43
CA ARG A 318 -0.40 24.26 -27.47
C ARG A 318 -0.91 23.20 -26.52
N ALA A 319 -0.13 22.13 -26.30
CA ALA A 319 -0.48 21.10 -25.31
C ALA A 319 -0.54 21.69 -23.89
N ILE A 320 0.46 22.48 -23.49
CA ILE A 320 0.46 23.16 -22.19
C ILE A 320 -0.74 24.11 -22.08
N ALA A 321 -1.01 24.93 -23.12
CA ALA A 321 -2.15 25.85 -23.13
C ALA A 321 -3.50 25.10 -23.01
N ALA A 322 -3.64 23.93 -23.66
CA ALA A 322 -4.84 23.10 -23.54
C ALA A 322 -4.98 22.52 -22.12
N TYR A 323 -3.90 22.01 -21.52
CA TYR A 323 -3.95 21.47 -20.16
C TYR A 323 -4.23 22.57 -19.12
N GLU A 324 -3.62 23.75 -19.23
CA GLU A 324 -3.93 24.89 -18.34
C GLU A 324 -5.41 25.29 -18.45
N LYS A 325 -5.93 25.32 -19.67
CA LYS A 325 -7.36 25.59 -19.91
C LYS A 325 -8.25 24.51 -19.28
N GLY A 326 -7.84 23.23 -19.35
CA GLY A 326 -8.48 22.12 -18.66
C GLY A 326 -8.50 22.28 -17.14
N ASN A 327 -7.36 22.64 -16.57
CA ASN A 327 -7.24 22.90 -15.13
C ASN A 327 -8.16 24.06 -14.68
N GLN A 328 -8.18 25.16 -15.44
CA GLN A 328 -9.01 26.34 -15.13
C GLN A 328 -10.53 26.08 -15.27
N LYS A 329 -10.93 25.20 -16.21
CA LYS A 329 -12.33 24.90 -16.51
C LYS A 329 -12.85 23.65 -15.79
N SER A 330 -12.00 22.96 -15.05
CA SER A 330 -12.40 21.78 -14.26
C SER A 330 -13.34 22.18 -13.14
N VAL A 331 -14.52 21.55 -13.13
CA VAL A 331 -15.53 21.70 -12.05
C VAL A 331 -15.39 20.54 -11.06
N ARG A 332 -15.06 19.34 -11.54
CA ARG A 332 -14.81 18.17 -10.73
C ARG A 332 -13.37 18.17 -10.24
N ASN A 333 -13.15 18.05 -8.96
CA ASN A 333 -11.82 17.85 -8.38
C ASN A 333 -11.56 16.35 -8.20
N GLY A 334 -11.62 15.59 -9.30
CA GLY A 334 -11.42 14.15 -9.32
C GLY A 334 -10.02 13.72 -9.78
N THR A 335 -9.82 12.41 -9.87
CA THR A 335 -8.57 11.79 -10.34
C THR A 335 -8.18 12.21 -11.74
N GLU A 336 -9.16 12.52 -12.62
CA GLU A 336 -8.91 12.99 -13.99
C GLU A 336 -8.18 14.33 -14.00
N LYS A 337 -8.56 15.27 -13.13
CA LYS A 337 -7.84 16.53 -12.93
C LYS A 337 -6.43 16.27 -12.38
N GLY A 338 -6.30 15.32 -11.44
CA GLY A 338 -4.99 14.92 -10.92
C GLY A 338 -4.06 14.41 -12.02
N VAL A 339 -4.55 13.58 -12.94
CA VAL A 339 -3.76 13.07 -14.08
C VAL A 339 -3.43 14.18 -15.09
N LEU A 340 -4.35 15.11 -15.34
CA LEU A 340 -4.09 16.30 -16.17
C LEU A 340 -2.94 17.11 -15.57
N LEU A 341 -3.02 17.42 -14.29
CA LEU A 341 -1.99 18.18 -13.56
C LEU A 341 -0.64 17.46 -13.52
N LEU A 342 -0.65 16.12 -13.35
CA LEU A 342 0.57 15.32 -13.42
C LEU A 342 1.26 15.43 -14.79
N LYS A 343 0.50 15.35 -15.88
CA LYS A 343 1.05 15.52 -17.23
C LYS A 343 1.56 16.93 -17.47
N LEU A 344 0.82 17.93 -17.03
CA LEU A 344 1.20 19.33 -17.12
C LEU A 344 2.49 19.60 -16.31
N GLY A 345 2.56 19.12 -15.08
CA GLY A 345 3.75 19.19 -14.23
C GLY A 345 4.97 18.54 -14.88
N ASN A 346 4.81 17.37 -15.49
CA ASN A 346 5.87 16.68 -16.23
C ASN A 346 6.37 17.49 -17.44
N LEU A 347 5.49 18.23 -18.11
CA LEU A 347 5.89 19.12 -19.21
C LEU A 347 6.66 20.34 -18.71
N TYR A 348 6.21 20.96 -17.63
CA TYR A 348 6.91 22.07 -16.98
C TYR A 348 8.27 21.65 -16.43
N TRP A 349 8.36 20.47 -15.83
CA TRP A 349 9.62 19.85 -15.41
C TRP A 349 10.61 19.72 -16.56
N LYS A 350 10.17 19.15 -17.69
CA LYS A 350 11.02 19.04 -18.90
C LYS A 350 11.46 20.38 -19.46
N LYS A 351 10.66 21.42 -19.25
CA LYS A 351 10.99 22.80 -19.66
C LYS A 351 11.75 23.59 -18.59
N GLN A 352 12.14 22.96 -17.49
CA GLN A 352 12.84 23.59 -16.37
C GLN A 352 12.05 24.74 -15.71
N ARG A 353 10.72 24.75 -15.86
CA ARG A 353 9.82 25.68 -15.17
C ARG A 353 9.41 25.07 -13.84
N PHE A 354 10.32 25.12 -12.87
CA PHE A 354 10.16 24.36 -11.61
C PHE A 354 9.05 24.92 -10.72
N SER A 355 8.81 26.22 -10.70
CA SER A 355 7.70 26.83 -9.95
C SER A 355 6.33 26.34 -10.44
N ASP A 356 6.13 26.28 -11.75
CA ASP A 356 4.89 25.76 -12.34
C ASP A 356 4.75 24.25 -12.12
N ALA A 357 5.87 23.52 -12.22
CA ALA A 357 5.88 22.07 -11.96
C ALA A 357 5.49 21.77 -10.50
N ARG A 358 6.06 22.54 -9.54
CA ARG A 358 5.72 22.43 -8.11
C ARG A 358 4.23 22.64 -7.87
N ARG A 359 3.65 23.71 -8.43
CA ARG A 359 2.21 23.98 -8.35
C ARG A 359 1.39 22.78 -8.85
N CYS A 360 1.73 22.26 -10.03
CA CYS A 360 0.98 21.16 -10.64
C CYS A 360 1.10 19.87 -9.85
N TYR A 361 2.30 19.51 -9.36
CA TYR A 361 2.47 18.29 -8.57
C TYR A 361 1.82 18.40 -7.19
N GLY A 362 1.93 19.54 -6.52
CA GLY A 362 1.30 19.78 -5.23
C GLY A 362 -0.23 19.65 -5.28
N GLU A 363 -0.87 20.19 -6.35
CA GLU A 363 -2.30 20.02 -6.58
C GLU A 363 -2.64 18.57 -6.97
N ALA A 364 -1.81 17.91 -7.79
CA ALA A 364 -2.05 16.55 -8.28
C ALA A 364 -2.03 15.50 -7.16
N ILE A 365 -1.09 15.59 -6.22
CA ILE A 365 -0.92 14.63 -5.11
C ILE A 365 -2.21 14.53 -4.28
N GLY A 366 -2.92 15.64 -4.07
CA GLY A 366 -4.18 15.64 -3.31
C GLY A 366 -5.36 14.97 -4.04
N LEU A 367 -5.25 14.77 -5.35
CA LEU A 367 -6.32 14.25 -6.22
C LEU A 367 -6.06 12.82 -6.73
N LEU A 368 -4.80 12.38 -6.70
CA LEU A 368 -4.39 11.05 -7.19
C LEU A 368 -4.50 9.99 -6.09
N ASP A 369 -4.76 8.76 -6.51
CA ASP A 369 -4.78 7.61 -5.61
C ASP A 369 -3.36 7.30 -5.10
N LYS A 370 -3.23 7.04 -3.80
CA LYS A 370 -1.96 6.72 -3.14
C LYS A 370 -1.38 5.38 -3.58
N ASP A 371 -2.25 4.46 -4.02
CA ASP A 371 -1.82 3.13 -4.47
C ASP A 371 -1.31 3.09 -5.91
N ARG A 372 -1.26 4.23 -6.55
CA ARG A 372 -0.70 4.39 -7.89
C ARG A 372 0.80 4.08 -7.88
N SER A 373 1.28 3.30 -8.83
CA SER A 373 2.68 2.84 -8.89
C SER A 373 3.73 3.96 -8.97
N ASP A 374 3.36 5.14 -9.49
CA ASP A 374 4.24 6.30 -9.60
C ASP A 374 4.01 7.36 -8.49
N TYR A 375 3.12 7.07 -7.51
CA TYR A 375 2.77 8.03 -6.46
C TYR A 375 3.95 8.38 -5.54
N GLU A 376 4.73 7.38 -5.13
CA GLU A 376 5.90 7.56 -4.28
C GLU A 376 6.95 8.46 -4.96
N GLN A 377 7.30 8.16 -6.21
CA GLN A 377 8.22 8.98 -7.01
C GLN A 377 7.70 10.41 -7.22
N LEU A 378 6.37 10.56 -7.38
CA LEU A 378 5.74 11.86 -7.50
C LEU A 378 5.83 12.64 -6.19
N SER A 379 5.60 11.97 -5.06
CA SER A 379 5.69 12.56 -3.73
C SER A 379 7.11 13.03 -3.40
N GLU A 380 8.10 12.17 -3.66
CA GLU A 380 9.52 12.52 -3.52
C GLU A 380 9.90 13.71 -4.40
N ARG A 381 9.50 13.69 -5.67
CA ARG A 381 9.77 14.78 -6.61
C ARG A 381 9.11 16.09 -6.18
N SER A 382 7.91 16.05 -5.66
CA SER A 382 7.22 17.21 -5.11
C SER A 382 7.95 17.77 -3.89
N ALA A 383 8.40 16.92 -2.97
CA ALA A 383 9.15 17.32 -1.79
C ALA A 383 10.47 18.00 -2.17
N VAL A 384 11.19 17.46 -3.15
CA VAL A 384 12.42 18.07 -3.65
C VAL A 384 12.15 19.45 -4.30
N LEU A 385 11.02 19.60 -5.01
CA LEU A 385 10.64 20.90 -5.58
C LEU A 385 10.20 21.89 -4.50
N ASP A 386 9.59 21.45 -3.43
CA ASP A 386 9.23 22.31 -2.31
C ASP A 386 10.47 22.96 -1.66
N GLU A 387 11.59 22.22 -1.64
CA GLU A 387 12.87 22.71 -1.17
C GLU A 387 13.60 23.58 -2.22
N LEU A 388 13.60 23.17 -3.50
CA LEU A 388 14.36 23.81 -4.57
C LEU A 388 13.75 25.16 -5.01
N VAL A 389 12.43 25.22 -5.17
CA VAL A 389 11.76 26.37 -5.81
C VAL A 389 11.97 27.68 -5.06
N PRO A 390 11.94 27.76 -3.70
CA PRO A 390 12.22 28.98 -2.98
C PRO A 390 13.59 29.58 -3.35
N HIS A 391 14.61 28.73 -3.50
CA HIS A 391 15.97 29.18 -3.85
C HIS A 391 16.04 29.73 -5.28
N ILE A 392 15.41 29.03 -6.23
CA ILE A 392 15.34 29.48 -7.64
C ILE A 392 14.55 30.79 -7.76
N GLU A 393 13.42 30.91 -7.05
CA GLU A 393 12.61 32.15 -7.06
C GLU A 393 13.37 33.30 -6.44
N THR A 394 14.14 33.06 -5.37
CA THR A 394 15.03 34.07 -4.78
C THR A 394 16.09 34.53 -5.78
N VAL A 395 16.77 33.62 -6.46
CA VAL A 395 17.75 33.93 -7.49
C VAL A 395 17.12 34.77 -8.61
N HIS A 396 15.99 34.34 -9.16
CA HIS A 396 15.28 35.08 -10.23
C HIS A 396 14.79 36.44 -9.78
N LEU A 397 14.30 36.56 -8.56
CA LEU A 397 13.86 37.84 -7.98
C LEU A 397 15.04 38.79 -7.84
N GLN A 398 16.13 38.34 -7.20
CA GLN A 398 17.30 39.23 -6.97
C GLN A 398 17.97 39.62 -8.29
N ASP A 399 18.10 38.70 -9.25
CA ASP A 399 18.61 39.02 -10.59
C ASP A 399 17.74 40.09 -11.29
N SER A 400 16.42 39.95 -11.20
CA SER A 400 15.46 40.89 -11.79
C SER A 400 15.56 42.26 -11.13
N LEU A 401 15.68 42.32 -9.80
CA LEU A 401 15.82 43.59 -9.06
C LEU A 401 17.13 44.28 -9.37
N GLN A 402 18.24 43.55 -9.41
CA GLN A 402 19.56 44.11 -9.78
C GLN A 402 19.58 44.57 -11.24
N MET A 403 18.93 43.81 -12.15
CA MET A 403 18.81 44.27 -13.54
C MET A 403 17.97 45.54 -13.65
N LEU A 404 16.87 45.67 -12.87
CA LEU A 404 16.08 46.90 -12.83
C LEU A 404 16.84 48.09 -12.23
N ALA A 405 17.72 47.84 -11.24
CA ALA A 405 18.56 48.89 -10.67
C ALA A 405 19.52 49.50 -11.71
N ARG A 406 20.07 48.69 -12.63
CA ARG A 406 21.01 49.11 -13.70
C ARG A 406 20.35 49.79 -14.89
N ARG A 407 18.97 49.69 -15.03
CA ARG A 407 18.26 50.32 -16.17
C ARG A 407 17.98 51.80 -15.91
N ASP A 408 17.85 52.53 -17.01
CA ASP A 408 17.38 53.91 -16.99
C ASP A 408 15.94 53.99 -16.38
N GLU A 409 15.61 55.16 -15.84
CA GLU A 409 14.37 55.37 -15.10
C GLU A 409 13.11 55.07 -15.92
N LYS A 410 13.11 55.52 -17.22
CA LYS A 410 11.98 55.28 -18.15
C LYS A 410 11.76 53.80 -18.38
N ALA A 411 12.82 53.03 -18.69
CA ALA A 411 12.72 51.61 -18.94
C ALA A 411 12.36 50.82 -17.68
N ARG A 412 12.86 51.22 -16.51
CA ARG A 412 12.52 50.66 -15.19
C ARG A 412 11.04 50.84 -14.89
N ASN A 413 10.56 52.10 -14.98
CA ASN A 413 9.16 52.42 -14.72
C ASN A 413 8.22 51.70 -15.67
N ALA A 414 8.54 51.61 -16.97
CA ALA A 414 7.78 50.86 -17.95
C ALA A 414 7.77 49.33 -17.67
N ALA A 415 8.83 48.76 -17.07
CA ALA A 415 8.84 47.36 -16.63
C ALA A 415 7.95 47.13 -15.40
N ILE A 416 8.00 48.00 -14.42
CA ILE A 416 7.14 47.99 -13.23
C ILE A 416 5.67 48.13 -13.63
N ASP A 417 5.33 49.06 -14.52
CA ASP A 417 3.96 49.24 -15.01
C ASP A 417 3.41 47.97 -15.66
N ARG A 418 4.24 47.27 -16.43
CA ARG A 418 3.82 45.98 -17.03
C ARG A 418 3.48 44.92 -15.96
N VAL A 419 4.24 44.86 -14.87
CA VAL A 419 3.98 43.96 -13.75
C VAL A 419 2.68 44.36 -13.05
N ILE A 420 2.44 45.63 -12.78
CA ILE A 420 1.21 46.14 -12.17
C ILE A 420 -0.02 45.83 -13.05
N ILE A 421 0.09 46.06 -14.36
CA ILE A 421 -0.99 45.74 -15.31
C ILE A 421 -1.27 44.23 -15.33
N ALA A 422 -0.22 43.40 -15.31
CA ALA A 422 -0.37 41.94 -15.27
C ALA A 422 -1.07 41.47 -13.95
N LEU A 423 -0.70 42.05 -12.82
CA LEU A 423 -1.30 41.80 -11.50
C LEU A 423 -2.81 42.16 -11.53
N LYS A 424 -3.12 43.40 -11.94
CA LYS A 424 -4.52 43.87 -12.07
C LYS A 424 -5.36 42.95 -13.00
N ARG A 425 -4.76 42.49 -14.08
CA ARG A 425 -5.41 41.57 -15.01
C ARG A 425 -5.67 40.20 -14.38
N GLN A 426 -4.71 39.70 -13.61
CA GLN A 426 -4.83 38.43 -12.90
C GLN A 426 -5.92 38.49 -11.82
N GLU A 427 -5.96 39.56 -11.04
CA GLU A 427 -7.00 39.76 -10.02
C GLU A 427 -8.38 39.89 -10.63
N LYS A 428 -8.49 40.62 -11.77
CA LYS A 428 -9.74 40.70 -12.51
C LYS A 428 -10.20 39.33 -12.97
N MET A 429 -9.31 38.52 -13.54
CA MET A 429 -9.65 37.14 -13.93
C MET A 429 -10.09 36.28 -12.74
N GLN A 430 -9.46 36.43 -11.58
CA GLN A 430 -9.85 35.72 -10.35
C GLN A 430 -11.23 36.17 -9.85
N ARG A 431 -11.54 37.46 -9.88
CA ARG A 431 -12.87 37.99 -9.53
C ARG A 431 -13.93 37.49 -10.52
N ASP A 432 -13.68 37.58 -11.81
CA ASP A 432 -14.60 37.10 -12.86
C ASP A 432 -14.85 35.58 -12.72
N ALA A 433 -13.85 34.79 -12.34
CA ALA A 433 -13.98 33.36 -12.07
C ALA A 433 -14.82 33.08 -10.80
N LEU A 434 -14.64 33.85 -9.73
CA LEU A 434 -15.41 33.77 -8.50
C LEU A 434 -16.88 34.16 -8.71
N ASP A 435 -17.13 35.22 -9.47
CA ASP A 435 -18.51 35.68 -9.80
C ASP A 435 -19.23 34.71 -10.72
N SER A 436 -18.50 34.10 -11.67
CA SER A 436 -19.04 33.02 -12.51
C SER A 436 -19.44 31.80 -11.69
N THR A 437 -18.65 31.43 -10.67
CA THR A 437 -18.96 30.31 -9.76
C THR A 437 -20.16 30.62 -8.87
N ARG A 438 -20.28 31.85 -8.37
CA ARG A 438 -21.45 32.32 -7.59
C ARG A 438 -22.73 32.32 -8.42
N THR A 439 -22.66 32.74 -9.68
CA THR A 439 -23.81 32.76 -10.60
C THR A 439 -24.30 31.36 -10.93
N ILE A 440 -23.40 30.39 -11.06
CA ILE A 440 -23.73 28.98 -11.31
C ILE A 440 -24.38 28.34 -10.07
N GLN A 441 -23.89 28.64 -8.87
CA GLN A 441 -24.49 28.17 -7.62
C GLN A 441 -25.90 28.75 -7.39
N SER A 442 -26.12 30.03 -7.68
CA SER A 442 -27.44 30.67 -7.52
C SER A 442 -28.45 30.22 -8.60
N SER A 443 -28.00 29.77 -9.77
CA SER A 443 -28.88 29.22 -10.82
C SER A 443 -29.25 27.76 -10.58
N ASN A 444 -28.44 27.00 -9.86
CA ASN A 444 -28.71 25.61 -9.53
C ASN A 444 -29.61 25.43 -8.28
N GLU A 445 -29.71 26.44 -7.42
CA GLU A 445 -30.58 26.36 -6.23
C GLU A 445 -32.07 26.57 -6.53
N ARG A 446 -32.43 27.23 -7.64
CA ARG A 446 -33.81 27.50 -7.96
C ARG A 446 -34.68 26.31 -8.44
N PRO A 447 -34.17 25.27 -9.11
CA PRO A 447 -34.97 24.10 -9.46
C PRO A 447 -35.16 23.08 -8.33
N LEU A 448 -34.26 22.99 -7.40
CA LEU A 448 -34.32 22.00 -6.31
C LEU A 448 -35.38 22.31 -5.24
N ILE A 449 -35.64 23.59 -4.98
CA ILE A 449 -36.67 24.02 -4.02
C ILE A 449 -38.10 23.75 -4.56
N ALA A 450 -38.29 23.77 -5.89
CA ALA A 450 -39.57 23.46 -6.53
C ALA A 450 -39.89 21.97 -6.56
N LEU A 451 -38.87 21.10 -6.66
CA LEU A 451 -39.03 19.65 -6.62
C LEU A 451 -39.17 19.08 -5.18
N GLN A 452 -38.58 19.72 -4.17
CA GLN A 452 -38.74 19.29 -2.78
C GLN A 452 -40.15 19.54 -2.22
N LYS A 453 -40.92 20.46 -2.81
CA LYS A 453 -42.31 20.73 -2.38
C LYS A 453 -43.35 19.71 -2.91
N THR A 454 -43.01 18.89 -3.89
CA THR A 454 -43.92 17.89 -4.48
C THR A 454 -43.66 16.44 -4.02
N VAL A 455 -42.55 16.13 -3.37
CA VAL A 455 -42.21 14.75 -2.95
C VAL A 455 -42.42 14.49 -1.45
N ASN A 456 -42.72 15.50 -0.64
CA ASN A 456 -42.94 15.34 0.81
C ASN A 456 -44.42 15.11 1.18
N ARG A 457 -45.05 14.08 0.56
CA ARG A 457 -46.30 13.51 1.09
C ARG A 457 -46.37 12.01 0.83
N THR A 458 -45.49 11.25 1.46
CA THR A 458 -45.79 9.91 1.99
C THR A 458 -44.61 9.42 2.82
N ALA A 459 -44.86 9.34 4.10
CA ALA A 459 -44.28 8.43 5.10
C ALA A 459 -42.75 8.24 5.18
N PHE A 460 -42.13 8.81 6.17
CA PHE A 460 -41.59 7.98 7.27
C PHE A 460 -41.27 8.87 8.48
N ASN A 461 -41.76 8.46 9.62
CA ASN A 461 -41.49 8.98 10.94
C ASN A 461 -40.00 8.86 11.31
N GLY A 462 -39.50 9.96 11.93
CA GLY A 462 -38.51 9.80 12.99
C GLY A 462 -37.11 10.23 12.71
N GLN A 463 -36.81 11.37 13.23
CA GLN A 463 -35.53 11.95 13.63
C GLN A 463 -34.97 13.03 12.72
N SER A 464 -35.16 14.23 13.25
CA SER A 464 -34.58 15.49 12.76
C SER A 464 -33.08 15.43 12.64
N GLN A 465 -32.60 15.56 11.39
CA GLN A 465 -31.20 15.71 11.03
C GLN A 465 -30.74 17.17 11.18
N GLY A 466 -31.20 17.85 12.22
CA GLY A 466 -31.01 19.29 12.44
C GLY A 466 -29.94 19.67 13.46
N ASP A 467 -29.40 18.76 14.27
CA ASP A 467 -28.60 19.10 15.46
C ASP A 467 -27.21 18.45 15.55
N LEU A 468 -26.62 17.99 14.44
CA LEU A 468 -25.20 17.64 14.47
C LEU A 468 -24.36 18.88 14.19
N TRP A 469 -23.69 19.38 15.25
CA TRP A 469 -22.71 20.44 15.15
C TRP A 469 -21.71 20.12 14.02
N TYR A 470 -21.45 21.12 13.15
CA TYR A 470 -20.72 20.92 11.89
C TYR A 470 -19.37 20.19 12.02
N PHE A 471 -18.68 20.28 13.16
CA PHE A 471 -17.45 19.53 13.44
C PHE A 471 -17.63 18.01 13.55
N TYR A 472 -18.84 17.51 13.73
CA TYR A 472 -19.12 16.08 13.75
C TYR A 472 -19.70 15.55 12.44
N ASN A 473 -19.86 16.43 11.45
CA ASN A 473 -20.29 16.02 10.11
C ASN A 473 -19.07 15.86 9.19
N PRO A 474 -18.65 14.61 8.87
CA PRO A 474 -17.45 14.35 8.06
C PRO A 474 -17.52 14.97 6.65
N LEU A 475 -18.71 15.11 6.08
CA LEU A 475 -18.90 15.72 4.76
C LEU A 475 -18.60 17.22 4.80
N ILE A 476 -19.14 17.95 5.77
CA ILE A 476 -18.90 19.39 5.92
C ILE A 476 -17.44 19.67 6.29
N ILE A 477 -16.82 18.80 7.12
CA ILE A 477 -15.40 18.92 7.47
C ILE A 477 -14.52 18.73 6.24
N ASN A 478 -14.80 17.73 5.41
CA ASN A 478 -14.03 17.47 4.21
C ASN A 478 -14.22 18.57 3.16
N GLU A 479 -15.42 19.08 3.03
CA GLU A 479 -15.72 20.22 2.16
C GLU A 479 -14.98 21.48 2.64
N GLY A 480 -15.02 21.75 3.96
CA GLY A 480 -14.29 22.85 4.59
C GLY A 480 -12.77 22.72 4.44
N LYS A 481 -12.20 21.51 4.63
CA LYS A 481 -10.78 21.24 4.38
C LYS A 481 -10.40 21.45 2.92
N THR A 482 -11.23 21.00 2.01
CA THR A 482 -11.03 21.17 0.57
C THR A 482 -11.10 22.65 0.17
N ALA A 483 -12.07 23.40 0.68
CA ALA A 483 -12.18 24.83 0.48
C ALA A 483 -10.99 25.60 1.08
N PHE A 484 -10.53 25.21 2.28
CA PHE A 484 -9.35 25.78 2.91
C PHE A 484 -8.08 25.50 2.08
N GLN A 485 -7.87 24.26 1.67
CA GLN A 485 -6.71 23.90 0.83
C GLN A 485 -6.74 24.59 -0.53
N ARG A 486 -7.92 24.83 -1.08
CA ARG A 486 -8.11 25.54 -2.35
C ARG A 486 -7.76 27.03 -2.24
N LEU A 487 -8.09 27.66 -1.11
CA LEU A 487 -7.83 29.10 -0.87
C LEU A 487 -6.42 29.38 -0.36
N TRP A 488 -5.89 28.50 0.48
CA TRP A 488 -4.68 28.76 1.26
C TRP A 488 -3.55 27.75 0.99
N GLY A 489 -3.79 26.71 0.17
CA GLY A 489 -2.84 25.64 -0.07
C GLY A 489 -2.64 24.74 1.18
N ARG A 490 -1.62 23.86 1.14
CA ARG A 490 -1.18 23.07 2.30
C ARG A 490 -0.41 23.99 3.25
N ARG A 491 -1.07 24.45 4.27
CA ARG A 491 -0.44 25.25 5.32
C ARG A 491 -0.41 24.47 6.62
N GLU A 492 0.72 24.53 7.28
CA GLU A 492 0.86 23.97 8.63
C GLU A 492 0.10 24.83 9.64
N ASN A 493 -0.39 24.19 10.69
CA ASN A 493 -1.09 24.87 11.79
C ASN A 493 -0.06 25.56 12.71
N VAL A 494 0.46 26.70 12.23
CA VAL A 494 1.43 27.52 12.95
C VAL A 494 0.90 28.95 13.04
N ASP A 495 1.35 29.70 14.04
CA ASP A 495 0.96 31.10 14.23
C ASP A 495 1.28 31.92 12.96
N ASN A 496 0.34 32.78 12.59
CA ASN A 496 0.39 33.63 11.40
C ASN A 496 0.38 32.87 10.06
N TRP A 497 -0.22 31.67 9.99
CA TRP A 497 -0.38 30.87 8.78
C TRP A 497 -1.04 31.61 7.60
N GLN A 498 -1.75 32.71 7.85
CA GLN A 498 -2.44 33.53 6.83
C GLN A 498 -1.48 34.37 5.97
N ARG A 499 -0.24 34.58 6.43
CA ARG A 499 0.74 35.41 5.70
C ARG A 499 1.39 34.60 4.57
N ILE A 500 1.32 35.10 3.33
CA ILE A 500 1.79 34.39 2.12
C ILE A 500 3.30 34.27 2.08
N ASN A 501 4.06 35.22 2.61
CA ASN A 501 5.51 35.22 2.61
C ASN A 501 6.07 35.46 4.02
N LYS A 502 6.55 34.42 4.67
CA LYS A 502 7.39 34.56 5.88
C LYS A 502 8.78 35.11 5.58
N THR A 503 9.28 34.97 4.34
CA THR A 503 10.65 35.35 3.94
C THR A 503 10.87 36.82 3.73
N VAL A 504 9.82 37.63 3.51
CA VAL A 504 9.98 39.08 3.26
C VAL A 504 10.08 39.90 4.56
N VAL A 505 9.74 39.33 5.72
CA VAL A 505 9.73 40.04 7.01
C VAL A 505 10.89 39.67 7.94
N ALA A 506 11.67 38.65 7.62
CA ALA A 506 12.77 38.19 8.47
C ALA A 506 14.07 39.01 8.32
N GLY A 507 14.10 40.01 7.43
CA GLY A 507 15.27 40.80 7.17
C GLY A 507 15.33 42.21 7.81
N LEU A 508 14.30 42.65 8.55
CA LEU A 508 14.31 43.97 9.17
C LEU A 508 13.73 43.89 10.58
N ASN A 509 14.61 44.08 11.56
CA ASN A 509 14.38 44.33 12.98
C ASN A 509 14.22 43.12 13.91
N THR A 510 15.35 42.53 14.27
CA THR A 510 15.61 42.05 15.62
C THR A 510 16.22 43.22 16.40
N GLU A 511 15.40 43.94 17.15
CA GLU A 511 15.69 44.50 18.45
C GLU A 511 14.53 45.41 18.88
N ASP A 512 14.13 45.29 20.13
CA ASP A 512 13.10 46.03 20.85
C ASP A 512 11.63 45.86 20.49
N ARG A 513 10.95 45.03 21.27
CA ARG A 513 9.86 45.44 22.19
C ARG A 513 9.15 44.24 22.80
N ARG A 514 9.66 43.77 23.92
CA ARG A 514 8.83 43.27 25.02
C ARG A 514 8.09 44.45 25.64
N SER A 515 6.81 44.29 25.78
CA SER A 515 5.91 44.90 26.72
C SER A 515 4.65 45.54 26.13
N LYS A 516 3.54 45.10 26.65
CA LYS A 516 2.19 45.65 26.70
C LYS A 516 1.18 45.02 25.75
N TRP A 517 0.63 43.93 26.24
CA TRP A 517 -0.78 43.63 26.13
C TRP A 517 -1.37 43.57 27.51
N ASP A 518 -2.16 44.56 27.88
CA ASP A 518 -3.26 44.45 28.80
C ASP A 518 -4.23 45.59 28.52
N ARG A 519 -5.51 45.23 28.51
CA ARG A 519 -6.73 45.97 28.77
C ARG A 519 -7.59 46.47 27.64
N ASP A 520 -8.72 45.76 27.61
CA ASP A 520 -10.10 46.22 27.69
C ASP A 520 -10.70 47.00 26.51
N SER A 521 -11.56 46.29 25.86
CA SER A 521 -13.07 46.28 25.95
C SER A 521 -13.81 47.59 25.71
N LEU A 522 -14.77 47.46 24.85
CA LEU A 522 -16.10 48.04 24.79
C LEU A 522 -16.34 49.36 24.03
N VAL A 523 -17.14 49.20 23.00
CA VAL A 523 -18.36 49.95 22.64
C VAL A 523 -18.19 51.36 22.08
N SER A 524 -18.60 51.59 20.87
CA SER A 524 -19.86 52.26 20.43
C SER A 524 -19.70 52.95 19.07
N GLU A 525 -20.79 52.87 18.38
CA GLU A 525 -21.16 53.56 17.14
C GLU A 525 -20.96 55.06 17.18
N ASP A 526 -20.53 55.68 16.13
CA ASP A 526 -21.30 56.51 15.20
C ASP A 526 -20.41 57.52 14.44
N PRO A 527 -20.91 58.18 13.44
CA PRO A 527 -20.18 58.41 12.19
C PRO A 527 -19.82 59.91 12.01
N LEU A 528 -19.19 60.17 10.89
CA LEU A 528 -18.86 61.46 10.33
C LEU A 528 -17.52 62.08 10.76
N LEU A 529 -16.55 61.97 9.83
CA LEU A 529 -15.85 63.14 9.28
C LEU A 529 -14.44 62.77 8.78
N ALA A 530 -14.22 63.09 7.52
CA ALA A 530 -12.97 63.30 6.84
C ALA A 530 -11.97 62.15 6.65
N PRO A 531 -11.41 61.96 5.45
CA PRO A 531 -10.41 60.93 5.19
C PRO A 531 -9.14 61.25 5.96
N PRO A 532 -8.61 60.29 6.75
CA PRO A 532 -7.30 60.47 7.35
C PRO A 532 -6.27 60.52 6.22
N GLN A 533 -5.41 61.51 6.26
CA GLN A 533 -4.22 61.58 5.45
C GLN A 533 -3.47 60.27 5.56
N ALA A 534 -3.33 59.57 4.42
CA ALA A 534 -2.60 58.30 4.32
C ALA A 534 -1.18 58.53 4.88
N SER A 535 -0.89 57.86 5.99
CA SER A 535 0.46 57.81 6.52
C SER A 535 1.40 57.26 5.44
N LYS A 536 2.61 57.79 5.30
CA LYS A 536 3.60 57.39 4.28
C LYS A 536 3.85 55.89 4.24
N ASP A 537 3.64 55.20 5.33
CA ASP A 537 3.84 53.75 5.46
C ASP A 537 2.77 52.87 4.74
N SER A 538 1.54 53.42 4.52
CA SER A 538 0.49 52.69 3.81
C SER A 538 0.68 52.75 2.29
N VAL A 539 1.40 53.74 1.77
CA VAL A 539 1.64 53.95 0.34
C VAL A 539 2.73 52.99 -0.16
N GLN A 540 3.71 52.65 0.67
CA GLN A 540 4.81 51.73 0.33
C GLN A 540 4.40 50.23 0.34
N ASN A 541 3.27 49.91 0.95
CA ASN A 541 2.80 48.49 1.05
C ASN A 541 1.77 48.11 -0.01
N ASP A 542 1.39 48.99 -0.93
CA ASP A 542 0.39 48.69 -1.98
C ASP A 542 1.05 48.16 -3.25
N PRO A 543 0.86 46.84 -3.62
CA PRO A 543 1.46 46.24 -4.81
C PRO A 543 0.90 46.78 -6.13
N HIS A 544 -0.12 47.64 -6.09
CA HIS A 544 -0.66 48.33 -7.28
C HIS A 544 0.03 49.66 -7.61
N ARG A 545 1.01 50.05 -6.81
CA ARG A 545 1.79 51.31 -6.95
C ARG A 545 3.23 51.03 -7.28
N ARG A 546 3.86 51.97 -7.99
CA ARG A 546 5.27 51.88 -8.37
C ARG A 546 6.22 51.94 -7.17
N GLU A 547 5.86 52.71 -6.17
CA GLU A 547 6.66 52.96 -4.94
C GLU A 547 6.95 51.64 -4.20
N TYR A 548 5.99 50.72 -4.20
CA TYR A 548 6.15 49.38 -3.64
C TYR A 548 7.32 48.61 -4.29
N TYR A 549 7.43 48.65 -5.62
CA TYR A 549 8.48 47.96 -6.36
C TYR A 549 9.80 48.72 -6.29
N LEU A 550 9.76 50.05 -6.30
CA LEU A 550 10.97 50.86 -6.21
C LEU A 550 11.66 50.72 -4.87
N ALA A 551 10.91 50.54 -3.77
CA ALA A 551 11.46 50.31 -2.45
C ALA A 551 12.23 48.98 -2.32
N GLN A 552 11.95 48.01 -3.21
CA GLN A 552 12.61 46.72 -3.21
C GLN A 552 13.87 46.66 -4.09
N ILE A 553 14.08 47.65 -4.95
CA ILE A 553 15.22 47.70 -5.87
C ILE A 553 16.48 48.18 -5.12
N PRO A 554 17.62 47.43 -5.18
CA PRO A 554 18.85 47.79 -4.48
C PRO A 554 19.57 48.92 -5.22
N PHE A 555 19.39 50.16 -4.76
CA PHE A 555 20.06 51.30 -5.32
C PHE A 555 21.38 51.68 -4.60
N THR A 556 21.46 51.33 -3.29
CA THR A 556 22.67 51.61 -2.51
C THR A 556 23.64 50.42 -2.53
N SER A 557 24.93 50.69 -2.26
CA SER A 557 25.95 49.63 -2.16
C SER A 557 25.63 48.61 -1.07
N GLU A 558 25.03 49.03 0.04
CA GLU A 558 24.63 48.14 1.13
C GLU A 558 23.45 47.24 0.75
N GLN A 559 22.44 47.82 0.07
CA GLN A 559 21.32 47.07 -0.44
C GLN A 559 21.73 46.04 -1.51
N LEU A 560 22.70 46.45 -2.35
CA LEU A 560 23.27 45.55 -3.36
C LEU A 560 24.06 44.39 -2.70
N ALA A 561 24.82 44.68 -1.66
CA ALA A 561 25.51 43.63 -0.88
C ALA A 561 24.56 42.67 -0.22
N ALA A 562 23.45 43.16 0.36
CA ALA A 562 22.39 42.31 0.92
C ALA A 562 21.69 41.48 -0.15
N SER A 563 21.37 42.07 -1.32
CA SER A 563 20.82 41.35 -2.47
C SER A 563 21.76 40.25 -2.98
N ASN A 564 23.07 40.54 -3.07
CA ASN A 564 24.09 39.58 -3.48
C ASN A 564 24.17 38.37 -2.51
N ARG A 565 24.10 38.62 -1.20
CA ARG A 565 24.06 37.50 -0.22
C ARG A 565 22.89 36.55 -0.46
N LEU A 566 21.68 37.08 -0.56
CA LEU A 566 20.48 36.26 -0.82
C LEU A 566 20.59 35.51 -2.15
N LEU A 567 21.15 36.16 -3.17
CA LEU A 567 21.33 35.55 -4.48
C LEU A 567 22.32 34.40 -4.45
N VAL A 568 23.47 34.58 -3.78
CA VAL A 568 24.53 33.59 -3.69
C VAL A 568 24.06 32.40 -2.86
N ASP A 569 23.36 32.62 -1.75
CA ASP A 569 22.75 31.55 -0.95
C ASP A 569 21.74 30.75 -1.79
N GLY A 570 20.92 31.45 -2.56
CA GLY A 570 19.98 30.80 -3.48
C GLY A 570 20.68 29.96 -4.55
N LEU A 571 21.74 30.48 -5.18
CA LEU A 571 22.55 29.76 -6.18
C LEU A 571 23.23 28.52 -5.57
N PHE A 572 23.79 28.67 -4.37
CA PHE A 572 24.46 27.57 -3.68
C PHE A 572 23.53 26.43 -3.38
N HIS A 573 22.43 26.69 -2.65
CA HIS A 573 21.46 25.66 -2.29
C HIS A 573 20.79 25.02 -3.52
N ALA A 574 20.42 25.83 -4.53
CA ALA A 574 19.92 25.31 -5.79
C ALA A 574 20.93 24.39 -6.48
N GLY A 575 22.19 24.80 -6.53
CA GLY A 575 23.29 24.04 -7.12
C GLY A 575 23.51 22.69 -6.43
N VAL A 576 23.47 22.64 -5.12
CA VAL A 576 23.58 21.41 -4.31
C VAL A 576 22.37 20.49 -4.54
N ILE A 577 21.15 21.03 -4.46
CA ILE A 577 19.92 20.24 -4.67
C ILE A 577 19.88 19.64 -6.08
N PHE A 578 20.26 20.42 -7.12
CA PHE A 578 20.36 19.89 -8.49
C PHE A 578 21.31 18.71 -8.60
N LYS A 579 22.47 18.75 -7.90
CA LYS A 579 23.46 17.69 -7.93
C LYS A 579 23.05 16.46 -7.15
N ASP A 580 22.55 16.64 -5.91
CA ASP A 580 22.39 15.54 -4.96
C ASP A 580 21.00 14.91 -4.99
N LYS A 581 19.95 15.70 -5.22
CA LYS A 581 18.57 15.22 -5.20
C LYS A 581 17.96 15.00 -6.59
N LEU A 582 18.42 15.76 -7.60
CA LEU A 582 17.84 15.70 -8.95
C LEU A 582 18.78 15.08 -9.99
N ASP A 583 20.02 14.79 -9.62
CA ASP A 583 21.09 14.30 -10.50
C ASP A 583 21.24 15.13 -11.81
N ASN A 584 20.89 16.40 -11.75
CA ASN A 584 21.00 17.31 -12.88
C ASN A 584 22.31 18.10 -12.81
N LEU A 585 23.39 17.41 -13.19
CA LEU A 585 24.75 17.95 -13.12
C LEU A 585 24.96 19.21 -14.00
N THR A 586 24.13 19.37 -15.05
CA THR A 586 24.26 20.54 -15.95
C THR A 586 23.74 21.83 -15.31
N LEU A 587 22.60 21.76 -14.63
CA LEU A 587 22.07 22.92 -13.92
C LEU A 587 22.91 23.22 -12.68
N SER A 588 23.31 22.19 -11.94
CA SER A 588 24.22 22.36 -10.81
C SER A 588 25.51 23.06 -11.21
N GLU A 589 26.17 22.65 -12.31
CA GLU A 589 27.37 23.31 -12.84
C GLU A 589 27.14 24.78 -13.12
N ARG A 590 26.03 25.11 -13.78
CA ARG A 590 25.68 26.49 -14.13
C ARG A 590 25.59 27.37 -12.89
N GLU A 591 24.85 26.91 -11.86
CA GLU A 591 24.63 27.70 -10.66
C GLU A 591 25.93 27.82 -9.84
N LEU A 592 26.65 26.72 -9.60
CA LEU A 592 27.88 26.72 -8.81
C LEU A 592 29.04 27.44 -9.50
N THR A 593 29.19 27.33 -10.82
CA THR A 593 30.23 28.08 -11.56
C THR A 593 29.97 29.57 -11.60
N ARG A 594 28.71 29.98 -11.62
CA ARG A 594 28.33 31.41 -11.52
C ARG A 594 28.79 32.00 -10.19
N ILE A 595 28.70 31.27 -9.07
CA ILE A 595 29.23 31.74 -7.76
C ILE A 595 30.73 31.97 -7.86
N VAL A 596 31.48 31.04 -8.40
CA VAL A 596 32.94 31.14 -8.53
C VAL A 596 33.35 32.29 -9.43
N ALA A 597 32.57 32.61 -10.48
CA ALA A 597 32.87 33.65 -11.44
C ALA A 597 32.56 35.07 -10.92
N GLU A 598 31.40 35.25 -10.31
CA GLU A 598 30.82 36.54 -9.97
C GLU A 598 30.97 36.90 -8.49
N TYR A 599 31.07 35.91 -7.55
CA TYR A 599 30.97 36.14 -6.10
C TYR A 599 32.09 35.48 -5.30
N ARG A 600 33.35 35.93 -5.56
CA ARG A 600 34.56 35.37 -4.91
C ARG A 600 34.68 35.62 -3.39
N THR A 601 33.86 36.49 -2.84
CA THR A 601 33.82 36.81 -1.41
C THR A 601 32.80 35.98 -0.61
N PHE A 602 32.27 34.94 -1.20
CA PHE A 602 31.30 34.07 -0.52
C PHE A 602 31.95 33.25 0.60
N GLU A 603 31.34 33.23 1.78
CA GLU A 603 31.91 32.59 2.97
C GLU A 603 32.13 31.09 2.82
N HIS A 604 31.28 30.41 2.03
CA HIS A 604 31.34 28.99 1.77
C HIS A 604 31.90 28.65 0.37
N LEU A 605 32.84 29.43 -0.12
CA LEU A 605 33.42 29.18 -1.44
C LEU A 605 34.27 27.90 -1.49
N ASP A 606 34.85 27.49 -0.36
CA ASP A 606 35.52 26.20 -0.19
C ASP A 606 34.56 25.01 -0.41
N GLU A 607 33.34 25.11 0.11
CA GLU A 607 32.30 24.09 -0.10
C GLU A 607 31.80 24.09 -1.56
N VAL A 608 31.70 25.22 -2.22
CA VAL A 608 31.39 25.31 -3.65
C VAL A 608 32.45 24.58 -4.47
N TYR A 609 33.76 24.77 -4.18
CA TYR A 609 34.83 24.03 -4.86
C TYR A 609 34.74 22.52 -4.62
N TYR A 610 34.38 22.08 -3.41
CA TYR A 610 34.14 20.70 -3.09
C TYR A 610 32.98 20.13 -3.93
N HIS A 611 31.85 20.80 -3.99
CA HIS A 611 30.73 20.37 -4.81
C HIS A 611 31.04 20.32 -6.31
N LEU A 612 31.81 21.27 -6.83
CA LEU A 612 32.26 21.24 -8.23
C LEU A 612 33.24 20.11 -8.49
N PHE A 613 34.16 19.83 -7.56
CA PHE A 613 35.03 18.66 -7.67
C PHE A 613 34.22 17.36 -7.76
N LEU A 614 33.19 17.14 -6.88
CA LEU A 614 32.32 16.01 -6.92
C LEU A 614 31.56 15.92 -8.23
N LEU A 615 31.00 17.02 -8.69
CA LEU A 615 30.25 17.12 -9.95
C LEU A 615 31.08 16.66 -11.15
N TYR A 616 32.30 17.21 -11.31
CA TYR A 616 33.19 16.85 -12.41
C TYR A 616 33.73 15.42 -12.28
N SER A 617 33.90 14.93 -11.06
CA SER A 617 34.24 13.52 -10.81
C SER A 617 33.13 12.58 -11.24
N ARG A 618 31.85 12.90 -10.95
CA ARG A 618 30.67 12.13 -11.44
C ARG A 618 30.57 12.16 -12.99
N ARG A 619 31.00 13.27 -13.63
CA ARG A 619 31.03 13.39 -15.10
C ARG A 619 32.23 12.72 -15.77
N ASN A 620 33.12 12.06 -15.03
CA ASN A 620 34.38 11.51 -15.53
C ASN A 620 35.29 12.56 -16.22
N GLN A 621 35.34 13.78 -15.67
CA GLN A 621 36.18 14.86 -16.14
C GLN A 621 37.32 15.17 -15.13
N PRO A 622 38.37 14.33 -15.02
CA PRO A 622 39.35 14.39 -13.97
C PRO A 622 40.22 15.67 -14.05
N THR A 623 40.39 16.25 -15.23
CA THR A 623 41.13 17.49 -15.41
C THR A 623 40.44 18.68 -14.76
N GLN A 624 39.13 18.82 -14.96
CA GLN A 624 38.32 19.86 -14.34
C GLN A 624 38.21 19.66 -12.83
N ALA A 625 37.96 18.44 -12.39
CA ALA A 625 37.95 18.09 -10.96
C ALA A 625 39.31 18.47 -10.30
N GLY A 626 40.42 18.13 -10.95
CA GLY A 626 41.74 18.45 -10.47
C GLY A 626 42.01 19.95 -10.30
N LEU A 627 41.47 20.79 -11.20
CA LEU A 627 41.58 22.28 -11.08
C LEU A 627 40.90 22.79 -9.81
N PHE A 628 39.73 22.32 -9.47
CA PHE A 628 39.03 22.72 -8.26
C PHE A 628 39.69 22.21 -6.99
N LEU A 629 40.27 21.02 -7.03
CA LEU A 629 41.07 20.49 -5.92
C LEU A 629 42.33 21.34 -5.68
N GLN A 630 43.02 21.79 -6.76
CA GLN A 630 44.19 22.68 -6.64
C GLN A 630 43.78 24.04 -6.06
N LYS A 631 42.69 24.64 -6.55
CA LYS A 631 42.15 25.88 -5.99
C LYS A 631 41.81 25.74 -4.49
N LEU A 632 41.16 24.67 -4.12
CA LEU A 632 40.79 24.39 -2.74
C LEU A 632 42.02 24.27 -1.83
N LYS A 633 43.08 23.58 -2.28
CA LYS A 633 44.35 23.48 -1.55
C LYS A 633 45.13 24.77 -1.45
N ALA A 634 45.06 25.60 -2.50
CA ALA A 634 45.79 26.90 -2.56
C ALA A 634 45.07 27.96 -1.71
N GLU A 635 43.76 28.10 -1.83
CA GLU A 635 43.01 29.21 -1.22
C GLU A 635 42.48 28.82 0.18
N TYR A 636 42.19 27.55 0.45
CA TYR A 636 41.58 27.07 1.71
C TYR A 636 42.30 25.85 2.29
N PRO A 637 43.60 25.92 2.63
CA PRO A 637 44.35 24.76 3.10
C PRO A 637 43.84 24.16 4.44
N LYS A 638 43.19 24.97 5.26
CA LYS A 638 42.68 24.56 6.59
C LYS A 638 41.20 24.12 6.54
N SER A 639 40.56 24.19 5.39
CA SER A 639 39.14 23.77 5.26
C SER A 639 39.00 22.27 5.48
N GLN A 640 37.85 21.88 6.10
CA GLN A 640 37.46 20.49 6.25
C GLN A 640 37.37 19.78 4.90
N TRP A 641 36.88 20.47 3.87
CA TRP A 641 36.75 19.94 2.51
C TRP A 641 38.09 19.63 1.88
N THR A 642 39.11 20.42 2.18
CA THR A 642 40.49 20.16 1.73
C THR A 642 41.04 18.91 2.37
N SER A 643 40.78 18.67 3.65
CA SER A 643 41.21 17.48 4.36
C SER A 643 40.54 16.21 3.80
N ILE A 644 39.22 16.28 3.52
CA ILE A 644 38.43 15.16 2.95
C ILE A 644 38.96 14.80 1.55
N LEU A 645 39.16 15.80 0.68
CA LEU A 645 39.60 15.54 -0.70
C LEU A 645 41.07 15.19 -0.81
N SER A 646 41.89 15.44 0.22
CA SER A 646 43.30 15.07 0.27
C SER A 646 43.51 13.61 0.68
N ASP A 647 42.48 12.91 1.12
CA ASP A 647 42.50 11.47 1.41
C ASP A 647 42.82 10.67 0.12
N PRO A 648 43.88 9.87 0.10
CA PRO A 648 44.25 9.05 -1.07
C PRO A 648 43.15 8.11 -1.56
N TYR A 649 42.29 7.66 -0.66
CA TYR A 649 41.22 6.72 -0.94
C TYR A 649 39.88 7.39 -1.27
N PHE A 650 39.80 8.71 -1.28
CA PHE A 650 38.55 9.46 -1.47
C PHE A 650 37.78 9.03 -2.76
N ARG A 651 38.48 8.85 -3.86
CA ARG A 651 37.84 8.48 -5.15
C ARG A 651 37.18 7.12 -5.11
N GLU A 652 37.86 6.15 -4.50
CA GLU A 652 37.33 4.78 -4.33
C GLU A 652 36.14 4.78 -3.35
N ASN A 653 36.26 5.49 -2.23
CA ASN A 653 35.24 5.62 -1.23
C ASN A 653 34.01 6.39 -1.71
N ALA A 654 34.16 7.43 -2.52
CA ALA A 654 33.03 8.20 -3.06
C ALA A 654 32.22 7.41 -4.10
N ARG A 655 32.84 6.45 -4.79
CA ARG A 655 32.17 5.65 -5.83
C ARG A 655 31.46 4.41 -5.32
N VAL A 656 32.07 3.70 -4.37
CA VAL A 656 31.60 2.39 -3.87
C VAL A 656 31.89 2.21 -2.38
N GLY A 657 32.26 3.28 -1.67
CA GLY A 657 32.80 3.22 -0.32
C GLY A 657 31.89 2.51 0.70
N VAL A 658 30.60 2.74 0.65
CA VAL A 658 29.62 2.09 1.55
C VAL A 658 29.63 0.58 1.32
N HIS A 659 29.57 0.13 0.07
CA HIS A 659 29.57 -1.30 -0.28
C HIS A 659 30.90 -1.96 0.03
N LEU A 660 32.03 -1.25 -0.18
CA LEU A 660 33.36 -1.76 0.17
C LEU A 660 33.54 -1.85 1.70
N GLU A 661 33.08 -0.84 2.42
CA GLU A 661 33.11 -0.83 3.88
C GLU A 661 32.22 -1.94 4.46
N ASP A 662 30.98 -2.11 3.95
CA ASP A 662 30.09 -3.18 4.36
C ASP A 662 30.67 -4.57 4.05
N SER A 663 31.29 -4.73 2.91
CA SER A 663 31.98 -5.98 2.54
C SER A 663 33.14 -6.27 3.47
N LEU A 664 33.96 -5.26 3.77
CA LEU A 664 35.08 -5.36 4.71
C LEU A 664 34.58 -5.66 6.12
N TYR A 665 33.50 -5.02 6.55
CA TYR A 665 32.86 -5.31 7.83
C TYR A 665 32.34 -6.75 7.92
N THR A 666 31.66 -7.21 6.87
CA THR A 666 31.16 -8.59 6.80
C THR A 666 32.30 -9.60 6.89
N ALA A 667 33.41 -9.35 6.19
CA ALA A 667 34.62 -10.19 6.25
C ALA A 667 35.26 -10.16 7.65
N THR A 668 35.32 -8.97 8.28
CA THR A 668 35.85 -8.78 9.64
C THR A 668 35.03 -9.52 10.69
N TYR A 669 33.71 -9.38 10.57
CA TYR A 669 32.79 -10.07 11.46
C TYR A 669 32.84 -11.60 11.28
N ALA A 670 32.96 -12.09 10.06
CA ALA A 670 33.13 -13.52 9.76
C ALA A 670 34.47 -14.05 10.31
N ALA A 671 35.57 -13.29 10.18
CA ALA A 671 36.87 -13.64 10.74
C ALA A 671 36.82 -13.70 12.28
N PHE A 672 36.19 -12.69 12.92
CA PHE A 672 35.97 -12.64 14.35
C PHE A 672 35.15 -13.85 14.83
N LYS A 673 34.05 -14.16 14.15
CA LYS A 673 33.18 -15.30 14.49
C LYS A 673 33.89 -16.66 14.35
N ALA A 674 34.84 -16.74 13.41
CA ALA A 674 35.67 -17.93 13.20
C ALA A 674 36.86 -18.02 14.13
N GLY A 675 37.04 -17.08 15.09
CA GLY A 675 38.17 -17.06 16.02
C GLY A 675 39.49 -16.59 15.40
N ARG A 676 39.48 -16.04 14.19
CA ARG A 676 40.66 -15.52 13.49
C ARG A 676 40.87 -14.04 13.85
N TYR A 677 41.25 -13.79 15.12
CA TYR A 677 41.34 -12.47 15.68
C TYR A 677 42.42 -11.58 15.06
N ALA A 678 43.59 -12.13 14.69
CA ALA A 678 44.65 -11.40 13.98
C ALA A 678 44.16 -10.87 12.61
N GLU A 679 43.39 -11.65 11.86
CA GLU A 679 42.80 -11.24 10.60
C GLU A 679 41.73 -10.15 10.82
N ALA A 680 40.88 -10.29 11.84
CA ALA A 680 39.88 -9.29 12.19
C ALA A 680 40.55 -7.95 12.57
N MET A 681 41.59 -7.95 13.37
CA MET A 681 42.36 -6.75 13.71
C MET A 681 43.08 -6.14 12.50
N GLY A 682 43.61 -6.95 11.59
CA GLY A 682 44.18 -6.49 10.32
C GLY A 682 43.15 -5.75 9.47
N ASN A 683 41.94 -6.30 9.38
CA ASN A 683 40.82 -5.65 8.67
C ASN A 683 40.37 -4.37 9.37
N VAL A 684 40.38 -4.28 10.70
CA VAL A 684 40.08 -3.03 11.42
C VAL A 684 41.10 -1.97 11.12
N HIS A 685 42.39 -2.32 11.04
CA HIS A 685 43.45 -1.41 10.62
C HIS A 685 43.28 -0.93 9.19
N LEU A 686 42.91 -1.83 8.27
CA LEU A 686 42.62 -1.50 6.90
C LEU A 686 41.43 -0.56 6.80
N SER A 687 40.38 -0.81 7.61
CA SER A 687 39.21 0.08 7.71
C SER A 687 39.62 1.48 8.21
N ALA A 688 40.54 1.58 9.20
CA ALA A 688 41.01 2.87 9.68
C ALA A 688 41.72 3.68 8.59
N GLN A 689 42.46 3.01 7.71
CA GLN A 689 43.17 3.67 6.62
C GLN A 689 42.27 4.05 5.45
N LYS A 690 41.38 3.13 5.04
CA LYS A 690 40.53 3.31 3.85
C LYS A 690 39.25 4.09 4.12
N PHE A 691 38.66 3.93 5.32
CA PHE A 691 37.36 4.51 5.67
C PHE A 691 37.42 5.24 7.03
N PRO A 692 38.26 6.30 7.16
CA PRO A 692 38.46 6.98 8.43
C PRO A 692 37.18 7.60 9.00
N LYS A 693 36.21 7.96 8.13
CA LYS A 693 34.88 8.49 8.49
C LYS A 693 33.74 7.58 8.01
N GLY A 694 33.98 6.27 7.94
CA GLY A 694 33.00 5.29 7.48
C GLY A 694 31.85 5.08 8.47
N ALA A 695 30.70 4.69 7.96
CA ALA A 695 29.48 4.47 8.74
C ALA A 695 29.57 3.29 9.73
N ASN A 696 30.47 2.35 9.50
CA ASN A 696 30.67 1.18 10.36
C ASN A 696 31.91 1.30 11.26
N ARG A 697 32.48 2.48 11.40
CA ARG A 697 33.73 2.68 12.14
C ARG A 697 33.61 2.31 13.62
N ASP A 698 32.50 2.63 14.25
CA ASP A 698 32.14 2.23 15.61
C ASP A 698 32.14 0.70 15.79
N LYS A 699 31.58 -0.02 14.83
CA LYS A 699 31.52 -1.49 14.84
C LYS A 699 32.90 -2.12 14.68
N PHE A 700 33.75 -1.56 13.85
CA PHE A 700 35.13 -2.02 13.69
C PHE A 700 35.94 -1.84 14.98
N ILE A 701 35.83 -0.68 15.63
CA ILE A 701 36.52 -0.40 16.89
C ILE A 701 36.03 -1.33 18.00
N PHE A 702 34.72 -1.59 18.03
CA PHE A 702 34.12 -2.52 18.99
C PHE A 702 34.65 -3.96 18.81
N ILE A 703 34.66 -4.48 17.56
CA ILE A 703 35.20 -5.79 17.22
C ILE A 703 36.69 -5.88 17.53
N ASN A 704 37.44 -4.79 17.29
CA ASN A 704 38.86 -4.72 17.67
C ASN A 704 39.08 -4.93 19.18
N GLY A 705 38.29 -4.23 20.00
CA GLY A 705 38.34 -4.40 21.45
C GLY A 705 38.04 -5.82 21.89
N LEU A 706 37.00 -6.44 21.32
CA LEU A 706 36.66 -7.83 21.62
C LEU A 706 37.72 -8.81 21.11
N SER A 707 38.36 -8.57 19.97
CA SER A 707 39.44 -9.39 19.45
C SER A 707 40.65 -9.36 20.36
N LYS A 708 41.05 -8.18 20.80
CA LYS A 708 42.16 -8.02 21.80
C LYS A 708 41.87 -8.67 23.13
N LEU A 709 40.61 -8.61 23.58
CA LEU A 709 40.20 -9.33 24.80
C LEU A 709 40.40 -10.83 24.65
N ASN A 710 40.08 -11.40 23.51
CA ASN A 710 40.26 -12.82 23.25
C ASN A 710 41.73 -13.22 23.12
N GLU A 711 42.64 -12.30 22.79
CA GLU A 711 44.07 -12.49 22.81
C GLU A 711 44.66 -12.30 24.23
N GLY A 712 43.86 -11.90 25.20
CA GLY A 712 44.26 -11.76 26.60
C GLY A 712 44.52 -10.33 27.04
N ASP A 713 44.41 -9.32 26.15
CA ASP A 713 44.65 -7.91 26.47
C ASP A 713 43.35 -7.19 26.87
N ALA A 714 42.98 -7.33 28.13
CA ALA A 714 41.80 -6.69 28.71
C ALA A 714 41.90 -5.15 28.73
N GLN A 715 43.12 -4.59 28.89
CA GLN A 715 43.30 -3.14 28.92
C GLN A 715 43.09 -2.49 27.54
N ALA A 716 43.59 -3.13 26.50
CA ALA A 716 43.37 -2.65 25.14
C ALA A 716 41.90 -2.78 24.69
N CYS A 717 41.18 -3.78 25.23
CA CYS A 717 39.74 -3.87 25.07
C CYS A 717 39.02 -2.65 25.68
N LEU A 718 39.33 -2.30 26.93
CA LEU A 718 38.74 -1.14 27.60
C LEU A 718 39.05 0.18 26.89
N ASN A 719 40.27 0.33 26.36
CA ASN A 719 40.63 1.52 25.56
C ASN A 719 39.78 1.61 24.31
N SER A 720 39.56 0.50 23.59
CA SER A 720 38.71 0.48 22.40
C SER A 720 37.23 0.75 22.75
N MET A 721 36.74 0.23 23.89
CA MET A 721 35.38 0.54 24.36
C MET A 721 35.22 2.01 24.76
N THR A 722 36.23 2.58 25.40
CA THR A 722 36.26 4.02 25.74
C THR A 722 36.27 4.88 24.48
N GLU A 723 37.00 4.47 23.44
CA GLU A 723 37.02 5.14 22.14
C GLU A 723 35.63 5.15 21.48
N VAL A 724 34.91 4.01 21.51
CA VAL A 724 33.51 3.96 20.98
C VAL A 724 32.60 4.92 21.72
N VAL A 725 32.65 4.94 23.06
CA VAL A 725 31.76 5.83 23.85
C VAL A 725 32.08 7.29 23.65
N THR A 726 33.35 7.66 23.45
CA THR A 726 33.80 9.06 23.32
C THR A 726 33.61 9.60 21.90
N GLN A 727 33.89 8.79 20.89
CA GLN A 727 33.84 9.25 19.48
C GLN A 727 32.47 9.02 18.82
N TYR A 728 31.72 8.02 19.29
CA TYR A 728 30.42 7.62 18.70
C TYR A 728 29.31 7.50 19.75
N PRO A 729 28.99 8.58 20.49
CA PRO A 729 28.00 8.53 21.58
C PRO A 729 26.59 8.16 21.12
N GLU A 730 26.23 8.42 19.87
CA GLU A 730 24.90 8.11 19.30
C GLU A 730 24.80 6.68 18.73
N SER A 731 25.91 5.93 18.72
CA SER A 731 25.91 4.54 18.26
C SER A 731 25.19 3.62 19.23
N SER A 732 24.43 2.66 18.70
CA SER A 732 23.82 1.58 19.50
C SER A 732 24.84 0.75 20.28
N LEU A 733 26.11 0.72 19.84
CA LEU A 733 27.22 0.03 20.54
C LEU A 733 27.80 0.84 21.67
N SER A 734 27.58 2.17 21.71
CA SER A 734 28.08 3.04 22.78
C SER A 734 27.50 2.67 24.15
N GLU A 735 26.22 2.33 24.21
CA GLU A 735 25.57 1.88 25.43
C GLU A 735 26.17 0.55 25.91
N MET A 736 26.43 -0.38 25.00
CA MET A 736 27.04 -1.69 25.32
C MET A 736 28.48 -1.54 25.77
N ALA A 737 29.26 -0.70 25.09
CA ALA A 737 30.64 -0.38 25.51
C ALA A 737 30.69 0.30 26.90
N GLY A 738 29.75 1.22 27.15
CA GLY A 738 29.57 1.88 28.44
C GLY A 738 29.23 0.92 29.58
N MET A 739 28.39 -0.09 29.32
CA MET A 739 28.09 -1.14 30.29
C MET A 739 29.31 -2.01 30.60
N LEU A 740 30.13 -2.36 29.62
CA LEU A 740 31.38 -3.08 29.82
C LEU A 740 32.34 -2.29 30.70
N ILE A 741 32.56 -0.99 30.42
CA ILE A 741 33.40 -0.10 31.18
C ILE A 741 32.91 0.01 32.65
N LYS A 742 31.61 0.24 32.85
CA LYS A 742 31.00 0.30 34.20
C LYS A 742 31.15 -1.03 34.94
N GLY A 743 31.01 -2.16 34.25
CA GLY A 743 31.19 -3.49 34.84
C GLY A 743 32.60 -3.70 35.36
N VAL A 744 33.61 -3.28 34.59
CA VAL A 744 35.02 -3.41 35.03
C VAL A 744 35.34 -2.43 36.17
N ASN A 745 34.84 -1.19 36.09
CA ASN A 745 35.01 -0.21 37.17
C ASN A 745 34.35 -0.65 38.48
N ALA A 746 33.30 -1.49 38.41
CA ALA A 746 32.66 -2.12 39.57
C ALA A 746 33.38 -3.40 40.05
N GLY A 747 34.61 -3.67 39.58
CA GLY A 747 35.43 -4.79 40.00
C GLY A 747 35.16 -6.12 39.29
N ARG A 748 34.37 -6.14 38.22
CA ARG A 748 34.15 -7.34 37.41
C ARG A 748 35.36 -7.59 36.51
N ARG A 749 35.80 -8.84 36.42
CA ARG A 749 36.90 -9.22 35.51
C ARG A 749 36.36 -9.61 34.14
N LEU A 750 36.99 -9.08 33.09
CA LEU A 750 36.74 -9.54 31.72
C LEU A 750 37.36 -10.93 31.54
N HIS A 751 36.58 -11.90 31.08
CA HIS A 751 37.08 -13.26 30.84
C HIS A 751 37.36 -13.41 29.32
N THR A 752 38.51 -14.01 29.02
CA THR A 752 38.88 -14.48 27.69
C THR A 752 38.18 -15.81 27.40
N GLY A 753 37.58 -15.96 26.29
CA GLY A 753 36.93 -17.19 25.83
C GLY A 753 36.26 -16.96 24.47
N GLN A 754 36.06 -18.02 23.71
CA GLN A 754 35.21 -17.95 22.53
C GLN A 754 33.84 -17.45 22.99
N PHE A 755 33.47 -16.28 22.50
CA PHE A 755 32.10 -15.81 22.59
C PHE A 755 31.24 -16.69 21.68
N ASP A 756 30.87 -17.85 22.18
CA ASP A 756 29.82 -18.61 21.59
C ASP A 756 28.53 -17.81 21.77
N ILE A 757 28.06 -17.19 20.66
CA ILE A 757 26.76 -16.48 20.62
C ILE A 757 25.62 -17.47 20.97
N GLY A 758 25.93 -18.76 21.18
CA GLY A 758 25.03 -19.77 21.75
C GLY A 758 24.47 -19.39 23.13
N ASP A 759 25.19 -18.58 23.90
CA ASP A 759 24.79 -18.18 25.25
C ASP A 759 24.02 -16.84 25.35
N VAL A 760 23.45 -16.37 24.28
CA VAL A 760 22.52 -15.20 24.31
C VAL A 760 21.39 -15.44 25.32
N TRP A 761 21.03 -16.70 25.55
CA TRP A 761 20.03 -17.10 26.53
C TRP A 761 20.49 -16.93 27.96
N ALA A 762 21.80 -17.03 28.22
CA ALA A 762 22.42 -16.94 29.56
C ALA A 762 22.98 -15.53 29.87
N MET A 763 23.40 -14.76 28.87
CA MET A 763 24.00 -13.43 29.08
C MET A 763 23.01 -12.39 29.64
N ARG A 764 21.73 -12.54 29.42
CA ARG A 764 20.70 -11.59 29.87
C ARG A 764 20.35 -11.70 31.36
N SER A 765 20.82 -12.72 32.06
CA SER A 765 20.49 -12.93 33.46
C SER A 765 21.36 -12.12 34.46
N ARG A 766 22.41 -11.42 34.02
CA ARG A 766 23.39 -10.78 34.90
C ARG A 766 23.37 -9.26 34.96
N VAL A 767 22.57 -8.60 34.15
CA VAL A 767 22.56 -7.11 34.04
C VAL A 767 21.56 -6.46 35.00
N GLY A 768 20.72 -7.23 35.69
CA GLY A 768 19.63 -6.70 36.51
C GLY A 768 19.89 -6.64 38.02
N ALA A 769 21.12 -6.91 38.51
CA ALA A 769 21.35 -7.08 39.96
C ALA A 769 21.74 -5.81 40.73
N ASP A 770 22.00 -4.69 40.05
CA ASP A 770 22.43 -3.44 40.73
C ASP A 770 21.65 -2.21 40.25
N SER A 771 20.40 -2.07 40.66
CA SER A 771 19.81 -0.74 40.87
C SER A 771 18.73 -0.87 41.95
N ASP A 772 18.97 -0.19 43.05
CA ASP A 772 18.05 0.00 44.16
C ASP A 772 16.72 0.56 43.70
N SER A 773 15.66 -0.02 44.32
CA SER A 773 14.29 0.48 44.38
C SER A 773 13.43 0.43 43.09
N ILE A 774 13.10 -0.79 42.61
CA ILE A 774 11.85 -1.06 41.94
C ILE A 774 11.31 -2.38 42.49
N ALA A 775 10.01 -2.42 42.83
CA ALA A 775 9.32 -3.60 43.32
C ALA A 775 9.71 -4.85 42.52
N VAL A 776 10.28 -5.84 43.19
CA VAL A 776 10.76 -7.11 42.62
C VAL A 776 9.54 -7.84 42.08
N HIS A 777 9.19 -7.67 40.82
CA HIS A 777 8.20 -8.49 40.14
C HIS A 777 8.79 -9.88 39.93
N THR A 778 8.43 -10.83 40.79
CA THR A 778 8.75 -12.23 40.60
C THR A 778 7.76 -12.91 39.67
N PHE A 779 8.20 -14.01 39.04
CA PHE A 779 7.28 -14.80 38.18
C PHE A 779 6.05 -15.24 38.98
N SER A 780 4.89 -15.02 38.39
CA SER A 780 3.60 -15.47 38.92
C SER A 780 3.35 -16.93 38.54
N ASN A 781 2.83 -17.70 39.50
CA ASN A 781 2.41 -19.09 39.30
C ASN A 781 0.87 -19.19 39.08
N ASP A 782 0.19 -18.09 38.79
CA ASP A 782 -1.24 -18.11 38.54
C ASP A 782 -1.57 -18.94 37.28
N ARG A 783 -2.36 -19.99 37.49
CA ARG A 783 -2.76 -20.94 36.44
C ARG A 783 -3.90 -20.42 35.58
N ASN A 784 -4.68 -19.45 36.08
CA ASN A 784 -5.86 -18.92 35.43
C ASN A 784 -5.62 -17.59 34.70
N ALA A 785 -4.36 -17.20 34.57
CA ALA A 785 -3.97 -16.03 33.77
C ALA A 785 -4.04 -16.33 32.26
N ASP A 786 -3.95 -15.29 31.45
CA ASP A 786 -3.83 -15.39 30.00
C ASP A 786 -2.47 -15.97 29.62
N PHE A 787 -2.46 -17.21 29.14
CA PHE A 787 -1.26 -17.89 28.69
C PHE A 787 -1.01 -17.75 27.20
N LEU A 788 0.26 -17.85 26.84
CA LEU A 788 0.77 -17.81 25.48
C LEU A 788 1.59 -19.09 25.23
N PHE A 789 1.53 -19.58 24.01
CA PHE A 789 2.51 -20.56 23.54
C PHE A 789 3.53 -19.81 22.68
N VAL A 790 4.79 -19.83 23.12
CA VAL A 790 5.87 -19.03 22.52
C VAL A 790 6.90 -19.96 21.88
N ILE A 791 7.27 -19.62 20.65
CA ILE A 791 8.36 -20.24 19.90
C ILE A 791 9.40 -19.14 19.67
N ALA A 792 10.53 -19.26 20.36
CA ALA A 792 11.62 -18.29 20.23
C ALA A 792 12.76 -18.91 19.42
N TYR A 793 13.24 -18.18 18.43
CA TYR A 793 14.27 -18.63 17.48
C TYR A 793 15.09 -17.45 16.97
N ARG A 794 16.24 -17.74 16.37
CA ARG A 794 17.04 -16.75 15.64
C ARG A 794 16.47 -16.57 14.23
N PRO A 795 16.52 -15.38 13.64
CA PRO A 795 15.97 -15.12 12.31
C PRO A 795 16.40 -16.14 11.24
N ASP A 796 17.65 -16.57 11.28
CA ASP A 796 18.22 -17.46 10.26
C ASP A 796 18.14 -18.96 10.60
N SER A 797 17.62 -19.33 11.78
CA SER A 797 17.62 -20.74 12.23
C SER A 797 16.34 -21.48 11.86
N VAL A 798 15.27 -20.78 11.57
CA VAL A 798 13.95 -21.34 11.28
C VAL A 798 13.37 -20.67 10.06
N ASP A 799 12.78 -21.44 9.14
CA ASP A 799 11.97 -20.91 8.05
C ASP A 799 10.65 -20.34 8.62
N GLU A 800 10.67 -19.06 8.95
CA GLU A 800 9.60 -18.34 9.65
C GLU A 800 8.28 -18.36 8.87
N HIS A 801 8.33 -18.08 7.59
CA HIS A 801 7.15 -18.06 6.76
C HIS A 801 6.49 -19.44 6.65
N ARG A 802 7.31 -20.46 6.54
CA ARG A 802 6.83 -21.84 6.48
C ARG A 802 6.27 -22.32 7.82
N LEU A 803 6.91 -21.92 8.92
CA LEU A 803 6.43 -22.22 10.26
C LEU A 803 5.11 -21.50 10.53
N LEU A 804 5.00 -20.21 10.23
CA LEU A 804 3.79 -19.41 10.36
C LEU A 804 2.64 -20.03 9.57
N PHE A 805 2.88 -20.38 8.30
CA PHE A 805 1.87 -20.98 7.44
C PHE A 805 1.37 -22.33 7.99
N GLN A 806 2.28 -23.19 8.45
CA GLN A 806 1.89 -24.47 9.00
C GLN A 806 1.19 -24.36 10.35
N LEU A 807 1.58 -23.40 11.18
CA LEU A 807 0.94 -23.12 12.45
C LEU A 807 -0.48 -22.57 12.25
N ALA A 808 -0.65 -21.61 11.36
CA ALA A 808 -1.95 -21.08 10.98
C ALA A 808 -2.85 -22.19 10.39
N GLY A 809 -2.31 -23.01 9.51
CA GLY A 809 -3.01 -24.17 8.96
C GLY A 809 -3.42 -25.19 10.04
N PHE A 810 -2.58 -25.45 11.02
CA PHE A 810 -2.89 -26.32 12.15
C PHE A 810 -3.99 -25.71 13.04
N ASN A 811 -3.91 -24.43 13.36
CA ASN A 811 -4.93 -23.74 14.16
C ASN A 811 -6.30 -23.80 13.45
N PHE A 812 -6.31 -23.48 12.18
CA PHE A 812 -7.54 -23.50 11.38
C PHE A 812 -8.14 -24.90 11.20
N THR A 813 -7.30 -25.96 11.07
CA THR A 813 -7.78 -27.31 10.84
C THR A 813 -8.16 -28.06 12.12
N SER A 814 -7.52 -27.72 13.24
CA SER A 814 -7.68 -28.44 14.51
C SER A 814 -8.67 -27.77 15.48
N PHE A 815 -8.94 -26.47 15.29
CA PHE A 815 -9.78 -25.67 16.18
C PHE A 815 -10.80 -24.88 15.36
N LEU A 816 -12.01 -25.42 15.24
CA LEU A 816 -13.08 -24.84 14.41
C LEU A 816 -13.87 -23.72 15.11
N VAL A 817 -13.79 -23.64 16.41
CA VAL A 817 -14.66 -22.78 17.26
C VAL A 817 -13.89 -21.58 17.83
N ARG A 818 -12.57 -21.62 17.87
CA ARG A 818 -11.73 -20.55 18.37
C ARG A 818 -10.64 -20.16 17.38
N ASN A 819 -10.49 -18.86 17.23
CA ASN A 819 -9.33 -18.28 16.53
C ASN A 819 -8.24 -18.07 17.56
N PHE A 820 -7.05 -18.62 17.26
CA PHE A 820 -5.84 -18.28 17.96
C PHE A 820 -5.09 -17.26 17.13
N ASP A 821 -4.74 -16.14 17.75
CA ASP A 821 -3.95 -15.11 17.08
C ASP A 821 -2.48 -15.48 17.10
N ILE A 822 -1.81 -15.34 15.97
CA ILE A 822 -0.38 -15.58 15.84
C ILE A 822 0.29 -14.24 15.57
N GLY A 823 1.14 -13.80 16.51
CA GLY A 823 1.97 -12.60 16.39
C GLY A 823 3.44 -12.97 16.28
N ILE A 824 4.24 -12.12 15.65
CA ILE A 824 5.70 -12.23 15.63
C ILE A 824 6.24 -10.96 16.26
N GLU A 825 7.10 -11.09 17.24
CA GLU A 825 7.79 -10.00 17.90
C GLU A 825 9.30 -10.18 17.73
N ASP A 826 9.98 -9.13 17.35
CA ASP A 826 11.44 -9.07 17.37
C ASP A 826 11.88 -8.40 18.68
N VAL A 827 12.55 -9.15 19.51
CA VAL A 827 13.08 -8.65 20.79
C VAL A 827 14.57 -8.88 20.81
N GLU A 828 15.34 -7.83 20.54
CA GLU A 828 16.80 -7.82 20.57
C GLU A 828 17.46 -8.93 19.73
N GLY A 829 16.98 -9.14 18.51
CA GLY A 829 17.53 -10.11 17.57
C GLY A 829 17.11 -11.57 17.84
N VAL A 830 16.08 -11.78 18.64
CA VAL A 830 15.39 -13.05 18.81
C VAL A 830 13.95 -12.88 18.37
N HIS A 831 13.55 -13.59 17.33
CA HIS A 831 12.15 -13.62 16.92
C HIS A 831 11.36 -14.52 17.86
N ARG A 832 10.21 -14.00 18.30
CA ARG A 832 9.24 -14.71 19.15
C ARG A 832 7.95 -14.85 18.36
N MET A 833 7.61 -16.05 17.98
CA MET A 833 6.29 -16.34 17.43
C MET A 833 5.36 -16.70 18.58
N LEU A 834 4.35 -15.88 18.81
CA LEU A 834 3.41 -15.94 19.91
C LEU A 834 2.08 -16.49 19.41
N VAL A 835 1.58 -17.53 20.03
CA VAL A 835 0.19 -17.97 19.84
C VAL A 835 -0.58 -17.57 21.08
N SER A 836 -1.59 -16.73 20.91
CA SER A 836 -2.43 -16.20 21.98
C SER A 836 -3.88 -16.68 21.87
N GLY A 837 -4.68 -16.43 22.91
CA GLY A 837 -6.07 -16.83 22.97
C GLY A 837 -6.38 -17.96 23.97
N PHE A 838 -5.42 -18.33 24.81
CA PHE A 838 -5.60 -19.34 25.86
C PHE A 838 -6.05 -18.67 27.16
N ARG A 839 -7.14 -19.16 27.77
CA ARG A 839 -7.70 -18.63 29.02
C ARG A 839 -6.96 -19.07 30.28
N ASN A 840 -6.21 -20.15 30.20
CA ASN A 840 -5.49 -20.73 31.33
C ASN A 840 -4.34 -21.62 30.83
N TYR A 841 -3.53 -22.06 31.79
CA TYR A 841 -2.37 -22.95 31.56
C TYR A 841 -2.76 -24.29 30.88
N ASP A 842 -3.90 -24.87 31.29
CA ASP A 842 -4.30 -26.19 30.80
C ASP A 842 -4.64 -26.17 29.30
N GLU A 843 -5.29 -25.11 28.85
CA GLU A 843 -5.58 -24.91 27.41
C GLU A 843 -4.29 -24.79 26.59
N ALA A 844 -3.35 -23.97 27.08
CA ALA A 844 -2.08 -23.78 26.39
C ALA A 844 -1.24 -25.08 26.35
N LEU A 845 -1.23 -25.87 27.43
CA LEU A 845 -0.51 -27.15 27.46
C LEU A 845 -1.17 -28.22 26.58
N GLN A 846 -2.53 -28.30 26.54
CA GLN A 846 -3.22 -29.20 25.64
C GLN A 846 -2.97 -28.83 24.16
N TYR A 847 -2.94 -27.54 23.84
CA TYR A 847 -2.58 -27.04 22.52
C TYR A 847 -1.16 -27.48 22.14
N ALA A 848 -0.19 -27.23 23.00
CA ALA A 848 1.21 -27.61 22.79
C ALA A 848 1.37 -29.13 22.56
N ARG A 849 0.70 -29.95 23.34
CA ARG A 849 0.72 -31.43 23.18
C ARG A 849 0.18 -31.88 21.83
N ARG A 850 -0.92 -31.28 21.35
CA ARG A 850 -1.49 -31.56 20.03
C ARG A 850 -0.57 -31.10 18.91
N LEU A 851 0.05 -29.92 19.09
CA LEU A 851 1.00 -29.35 18.14
C LEU A 851 2.24 -30.23 17.99
N TYR A 852 2.80 -30.72 19.10
CA TYR A 852 3.97 -31.63 19.08
C TYR A 852 3.67 -32.97 18.39
N GLY A 853 2.42 -33.40 18.36
CA GLY A 853 1.98 -34.57 17.61
C GLY A 853 2.05 -34.38 16.07
N GLN A 854 2.17 -33.16 15.58
CA GLN A 854 2.28 -32.84 14.16
C GLN A 854 3.75 -32.93 13.70
N ARG A 855 4.15 -34.05 13.09
CA ARG A 855 5.54 -34.31 12.68
C ARG A 855 6.13 -33.21 11.78
N GLY A 856 5.34 -32.57 10.92
CA GLY A 856 5.75 -31.48 10.01
C GLY A 856 6.18 -30.24 10.78
N ILE A 857 5.35 -29.78 11.71
CA ILE A 857 5.60 -28.58 12.54
C ILE A 857 6.69 -28.85 13.56
N ALA A 858 6.66 -30.02 14.20
CA ALA A 858 7.69 -30.41 15.18
C ALA A 858 9.11 -30.39 14.58
N ARG A 859 9.26 -30.75 13.28
CA ARG A 859 10.53 -30.72 12.57
C ARG A 859 11.02 -29.29 12.33
N LEU A 860 10.11 -28.37 11.97
CA LEU A 860 10.44 -26.95 11.75
C LEU A 860 10.83 -26.24 13.05
N MET A 861 10.23 -26.64 14.18
CA MET A 861 10.53 -26.10 15.50
C MET A 861 11.72 -26.78 16.20
N LYS A 862 12.51 -27.62 15.51
CA LYS A 862 13.57 -28.42 16.17
C LYS A 862 14.62 -27.53 16.80
N GLU A 863 15.00 -26.47 16.13
CA GLU A 863 16.05 -25.52 16.58
C GLU A 863 15.48 -24.32 17.36
N ALA A 864 14.17 -24.23 17.49
CA ALA A 864 13.52 -23.21 18.28
C ALA A 864 13.28 -23.63 19.71
N ARG A 865 13.34 -22.67 20.64
CA ARG A 865 12.95 -22.85 22.02
C ARG A 865 11.44 -22.67 22.18
N LYS A 866 10.77 -23.59 22.86
CA LYS A 866 9.31 -23.63 22.97
C LYS A 866 8.94 -23.66 24.45
N PHE A 867 8.03 -22.75 24.83
CA PHE A 867 7.56 -22.68 26.21
C PHE A 867 6.15 -22.12 26.30
N ILE A 868 5.49 -22.41 27.39
CA ILE A 868 4.16 -21.92 27.73
C ILE A 868 4.32 -20.93 28.86
N ILE A 869 3.88 -19.69 28.68
CA ILE A 869 4.13 -18.59 29.60
C ILE A 869 2.89 -17.70 29.71
N SER A 870 2.61 -17.14 30.88
CA SER A 870 1.61 -16.10 31.02
C SER A 870 2.13 -14.78 30.45
N ARG A 871 1.22 -13.92 29.96
CA ARG A 871 1.60 -12.62 29.38
C ARG A 871 2.40 -11.78 30.36
N SER A 872 2.00 -11.75 31.64
CA SER A 872 2.70 -11.03 32.71
C SER A 872 4.11 -11.56 32.95
N ASN A 873 4.33 -12.87 32.86
CA ASN A 873 5.66 -13.45 33.01
C ASN A 873 6.54 -13.23 31.78
N LEU A 874 5.94 -13.16 30.57
CA LEU A 874 6.68 -12.88 29.33
C LEU A 874 7.29 -11.47 29.34
N GLU A 875 6.61 -10.50 29.94
CA GLU A 875 7.10 -9.12 30.07
C GLU A 875 8.32 -9.02 31.00
N LEU A 876 8.51 -9.96 31.89
CA LEU A 876 9.66 -10.01 32.80
C LEU A 876 10.91 -10.61 32.12
N ILE A 877 10.74 -11.38 31.04
CA ILE A 877 11.86 -11.95 30.28
C ILE A 877 12.51 -10.86 29.43
N GLY A 878 13.77 -10.56 29.68
CA GLY A 878 14.53 -9.47 29.07
C GLY A 878 14.65 -8.24 29.99
N ARG A 879 13.78 -8.09 31.02
CA ARG A 879 13.84 -6.97 31.97
C ARG A 879 14.48 -7.32 33.33
N GLY A 880 14.95 -8.54 33.54
CA GLY A 880 15.56 -8.97 34.77
C GLY A 880 15.67 -10.49 34.93
N TYR A 881 14.93 -11.23 34.13
CA TYR A 881 14.92 -12.67 34.09
C TYR A 881 15.27 -13.21 32.70
N SER A 882 16.04 -14.33 32.70
CA SER A 882 16.35 -15.03 31.45
C SER A 882 15.31 -16.11 31.13
N TYR A 883 15.35 -16.63 29.90
CA TYR A 883 14.57 -17.81 29.53
C TYR A 883 14.92 -19.04 30.37
N ASP A 884 16.17 -19.17 30.84
CA ASP A 884 16.60 -20.28 31.68
C ASP A 884 16.06 -20.17 33.10
N ASP A 885 15.89 -18.93 33.60
CA ASP A 885 15.23 -18.68 34.88
C ASP A 885 13.78 -19.07 34.83
N TYR A 886 13.12 -18.76 33.69
CA TYR A 886 11.74 -19.18 33.50
C TYR A 886 11.60 -20.70 33.36
N ASP A 887 12.50 -21.39 32.67
CA ASP A 887 12.46 -22.85 32.56
C ASP A 887 12.64 -23.52 33.94
N ARG A 888 13.53 -22.98 34.81
CA ARG A 888 13.65 -23.43 36.20
C ARG A 888 12.40 -23.20 37.03
N PHE A 889 11.78 -22.02 36.86
CA PHE A 889 10.52 -21.69 37.50
C PHE A 889 9.39 -22.60 36.99
N TYR A 890 9.29 -22.81 35.67
CA TYR A 890 8.31 -23.67 35.03
C TYR A 890 8.43 -25.12 35.51
N ALA A 891 9.64 -25.66 35.55
CA ALA A 891 9.88 -27.01 36.04
C ALA A 891 9.43 -27.19 37.49
N LYS A 892 9.60 -26.17 38.32
CA LYS A 892 9.21 -26.22 39.74
C LYS A 892 7.71 -26.08 39.96
N HIS A 893 7.03 -25.19 39.18
CA HIS A 893 5.65 -24.79 39.50
C HIS A 893 4.59 -25.37 38.53
N PHE A 894 4.93 -25.61 37.28
CA PHE A 894 3.97 -26.02 36.25
C PHE A 894 4.17 -27.44 35.71
N ALA A 895 5.41 -27.94 35.62
CA ALA A 895 5.68 -29.27 35.04
C ALA A 895 5.04 -30.43 35.81
N SER A 896 4.84 -30.29 37.11
CA SER A 896 4.27 -31.30 38.02
C SER A 896 2.72 -31.20 38.10
N LEU A 897 2.09 -30.22 37.51
CA LEU A 897 0.63 -30.02 37.64
C LEU A 897 -0.18 -31.09 36.89
N LYS A 898 -1.21 -31.60 37.53
CA LYS A 898 -2.24 -32.43 36.86
C LYS A 898 -3.08 -31.51 35.97
N VAL A 899 -3.07 -31.80 34.68
CA VAL A 899 -3.80 -31.01 33.66
C VAL A 899 -5.19 -31.60 33.43
N SER A 900 -6.18 -30.74 33.29
CA SER A 900 -7.54 -31.13 32.94
C SER A 900 -7.57 -31.90 31.61
N MET A 901 -8.28 -33.01 31.58
CA MET A 901 -8.49 -33.82 30.38
C MET A 901 -9.79 -33.41 29.62
N LEU A 902 -10.44 -32.35 30.07
CA LEU A 902 -11.60 -31.80 29.38
C LEU A 902 -11.18 -31.28 28.00
N PRO A 903 -12.05 -31.41 26.97
CA PRO A 903 -11.72 -30.91 25.65
C PRO A 903 -11.44 -29.41 25.70
N LEU A 904 -10.48 -28.94 24.88
CA LEU A 904 -9.95 -27.58 24.86
C LEU A 904 -11.01 -26.50 24.62
N LEU A 905 -12.14 -26.86 24.09
CA LEU A 905 -13.21 -25.97 23.67
C LEU A 905 -14.53 -26.69 23.85
N ILE A 906 -15.14 -26.50 25.01
CA ILE A 906 -16.56 -26.76 25.16
C ILE A 906 -17.25 -25.50 24.63
N GLU A 907 -18.08 -25.65 23.61
CA GLU A 907 -19.03 -24.60 23.23
C GLU A 907 -19.83 -24.24 24.48
N PRO A 908 -20.09 -22.95 24.77
CA PRO A 908 -21.04 -22.58 25.78
C PRO A 908 -22.35 -23.24 25.38
N GLU A 909 -22.87 -24.13 26.21
CA GLU A 909 -24.21 -24.66 26.05
C GLU A 909 -25.15 -23.47 25.95
N GLU A 910 -25.85 -23.35 24.81
CA GLU A 910 -27.04 -22.51 24.75
C GLU A 910 -27.94 -22.99 25.90
N VAL A 911 -28.25 -22.08 26.80
CA VAL A 911 -29.20 -22.31 27.88
C VAL A 911 -30.55 -22.65 27.23
N ALA A 912 -30.75 -23.91 26.93
CA ALA A 912 -32.05 -24.45 26.59
C ALA A 912 -32.87 -24.46 27.89
N THR A 913 -33.83 -23.56 27.95
CA THR A 913 -34.90 -23.62 28.95
C THR A 913 -35.47 -25.03 28.99
N LYS A 914 -35.33 -25.70 30.14
CA LYS A 914 -35.85 -27.03 30.42
C LYS A 914 -37.38 -27.04 30.33
N PRO A 915 -37.97 -28.13 29.82
CA PRO A 915 -39.15 -28.72 30.46
C PRO A 915 -38.74 -29.94 31.24
N ASP A 916 -39.41 -30.07 32.38
CA ASP A 916 -39.23 -31.07 33.40
C ASP A 916 -39.43 -32.52 32.92
N SER A 917 -38.75 -33.35 33.68
CA SER A 917 -39.06 -34.74 34.10
C SER A 917 -38.60 -35.91 33.22
N MET A 918 -37.88 -36.70 33.92
CA MET A 918 -37.74 -38.14 34.09
C MET A 918 -36.38 -38.75 33.76
N ALA A 919 -35.89 -39.40 34.81
CA ALA A 919 -34.59 -40.04 34.96
C ALA A 919 -34.51 -41.44 34.29
N PRO A 920 -33.47 -42.23 34.54
CA PRO A 920 -32.38 -42.43 33.60
C PRO A 920 -32.26 -43.89 33.18
N THR A 921 -31.63 -44.18 32.07
CA THR A 921 -30.93 -45.46 31.84
C THR A 921 -29.69 -45.29 31.01
N VAL A 922 -28.60 -45.70 31.58
CA VAL A 922 -27.29 -45.87 30.95
C VAL A 922 -27.34 -47.04 29.95
N PRO A 923 -26.76 -46.98 28.80
CA PRO A 923 -25.82 -48.01 28.41
C PRO A 923 -24.52 -47.54 27.71
N LYS A 924 -23.49 -48.13 28.22
CA LYS A 924 -22.19 -48.58 27.68
C LYS A 924 -21.72 -48.06 26.31
N ARG A 925 -20.58 -47.44 26.39
CA ARG A 925 -19.38 -47.37 25.52
C ARG A 925 -19.39 -48.26 24.28
N ASN A 926 -19.10 -47.65 23.12
CA ASN A 926 -18.30 -48.29 22.09
C ASN A 926 -17.41 -47.21 21.44
N GLU A 927 -16.15 -47.42 21.60
CA GLU A 927 -15.05 -46.73 20.95
C GLU A 927 -15.06 -47.02 19.45
N THR A 928 -15.01 -46.00 18.62
CA THR A 928 -14.40 -46.15 17.31
C THR A 928 -13.72 -44.81 16.99
N GLY A 929 -12.43 -44.82 17.21
CA GLY A 929 -11.53 -43.79 16.75
C GLY A 929 -11.49 -43.77 15.23
N LEU A 930 -11.66 -42.61 14.66
CA LEU A 930 -11.36 -42.36 13.25
C LEU A 930 -9.95 -41.80 13.13
N TYR A 931 -9.05 -42.71 12.80
CA TYR A 931 -7.70 -42.36 12.35
C TYR A 931 -7.78 -41.82 10.91
N PHE A 932 -7.35 -40.63 10.69
CA PHE A 932 -6.98 -40.14 9.35
C PHE A 932 -5.52 -40.52 9.07
N ASN A 933 -5.35 -41.59 8.31
CA ASN A 933 -4.06 -41.91 7.69
C ASN A 933 -3.91 -41.11 6.39
N ASN A 934 -3.02 -40.14 6.39
CA ASN A 934 -2.37 -39.64 5.18
C ASN A 934 -1.29 -40.62 4.76
N VAL A 935 -1.56 -41.37 3.70
CA VAL A 935 -0.54 -42.11 2.98
C VAL A 935 -0.14 -41.28 1.77
N LEU A 936 1.02 -40.66 1.86
CA LEU A 936 1.84 -40.32 0.71
C LEU A 936 3.14 -41.09 0.89
N ASP A 937 3.18 -42.25 0.28
CA ASP A 937 4.43 -42.96 0.07
C ASP A 937 4.58 -43.24 -1.44
N THR A 938 5.54 -42.55 -2.04
CA THR A 938 5.96 -42.69 -3.41
C THR A 938 7.19 -43.57 -3.46
N THR A 939 7.00 -44.79 -3.88
CA THR A 939 8.08 -45.54 -4.53
C THR A 939 7.46 -46.54 -5.50
N VAL A 940 7.55 -46.23 -6.77
CA VAL A 940 7.39 -47.24 -7.83
C VAL A 940 8.63 -47.18 -8.73
N LYS A 941 9.41 -48.23 -8.66
CA LYS A 941 10.45 -48.55 -9.63
C LYS A 941 9.85 -49.15 -10.90
N PRO A 942 10.49 -48.97 -12.05
CA PRO A 942 9.92 -49.32 -13.36
C PRO A 942 10.11 -50.80 -13.68
N LYS A 943 9.17 -51.38 -14.44
CA LYS A 943 9.37 -52.58 -15.22
C LYS A 943 9.01 -52.34 -16.68
N THR A 944 9.91 -52.71 -17.50
CA THR A 944 10.09 -52.69 -18.92
C THR A 944 9.19 -53.69 -19.69
N VAL A 945 8.90 -53.31 -20.96
CA VAL A 945 8.79 -54.13 -22.18
C VAL A 945 7.54 -54.93 -22.39
N ASP A 946 6.73 -54.75 -23.45
CA ASP A 946 7.05 -55.18 -24.81
C ASP A 946 6.02 -54.71 -25.86
N LYS A 947 6.57 -54.61 -27.08
CA LYS A 947 5.98 -54.28 -28.38
C LYS A 947 4.93 -55.32 -28.86
N LYS A 948 3.94 -54.88 -29.60
CA LYS A 948 3.63 -55.23 -31.00
C LYS A 948 2.22 -54.89 -31.45
N THR A 949 2.17 -54.18 -32.50
CA THR A 949 1.70 -54.34 -33.89
C THR A 949 0.28 -53.88 -34.24
N ASN A 950 0.33 -52.89 -35.11
CA ASN A 950 -0.50 -52.61 -36.30
C ASN A 950 -1.86 -53.33 -36.49
N LYS A 951 -2.88 -52.55 -36.78
CA LYS A 951 -3.63 -52.68 -38.05
C LYS A 951 -4.55 -51.47 -38.32
N LYS A 952 -4.55 -51.12 -39.60
CA LYS A 952 -5.25 -50.02 -40.30
C LYS A 952 -6.78 -50.08 -40.27
N GLN A 953 -7.36 -48.92 -40.26
CA GLN A 953 -8.54 -48.34 -40.88
C GLN A 953 -9.69 -49.26 -41.43
N PRO A 954 -10.97 -48.80 -41.53
CA PRO A 954 -11.35 -47.67 -42.39
C PRO A 954 -12.44 -46.70 -41.86
N ILE A 955 -12.46 -45.57 -42.51
CA ILE A 955 -13.41 -44.45 -42.45
C ILE A 955 -14.85 -44.93 -42.81
N VAL A 956 -15.81 -44.62 -41.92
CA VAL A 956 -17.23 -44.61 -42.31
C VAL A 956 -17.85 -43.27 -41.84
N LYS A 957 -18.23 -42.43 -42.78
CA LYS A 957 -19.14 -41.30 -42.57
C LYS A 957 -20.45 -41.80 -41.98
N LYS A 958 -20.89 -41.23 -40.86
CA LYS A 958 -22.27 -41.36 -40.39
C LYS A 958 -22.83 -39.95 -40.09
N THR A 959 -23.84 -39.65 -40.83
CA THR A 959 -24.82 -38.59 -40.69
C THR A 959 -25.31 -38.45 -39.24
N GLU A 960 -25.22 -37.18 -38.73
CA GLU A 960 -25.80 -36.82 -37.43
C GLU A 960 -27.34 -36.82 -37.52
N LYS A 961 -27.95 -37.78 -36.83
CA LYS A 961 -29.33 -37.67 -36.35
C LYS A 961 -29.34 -36.80 -35.10
N LYS A 962 -30.03 -35.65 -35.15
CA LYS A 962 -30.37 -34.85 -33.97
C LYS A 962 -31.20 -35.71 -33.02
N GLU A 963 -30.58 -36.22 -32.00
CA GLU A 963 -31.28 -36.76 -30.83
C GLU A 963 -31.82 -35.55 -30.03
N LYS A 964 -33.14 -35.53 -29.80
CA LYS A 964 -33.79 -34.64 -28.85
C LYS A 964 -33.15 -34.90 -27.51
N LYS A 965 -32.44 -33.92 -26.97
CA LYS A 965 -31.92 -33.88 -25.61
C LYS A 965 -33.12 -34.08 -24.66
N ALA A 966 -33.03 -35.05 -23.82
CA ALA A 966 -33.95 -35.21 -22.69
C ALA A 966 -33.83 -33.94 -21.82
N PHE A 967 -34.98 -33.41 -21.41
CA PHE A 967 -35.14 -32.28 -20.52
C PHE A 967 -34.35 -32.53 -19.23
N ASP A 968 -33.32 -31.74 -19.01
CA ASP A 968 -32.56 -31.74 -17.76
C ASP A 968 -33.07 -30.56 -16.92
N PRO A 969 -33.65 -30.82 -15.74
CA PRO A 969 -34.16 -29.74 -14.88
C PRO A 969 -33.09 -28.74 -14.45
N GLU A 970 -31.80 -29.02 -14.68
CA GLU A 970 -30.68 -28.11 -14.40
C GLU A 970 -30.53 -27.04 -15.47
N ASP A 971 -31.06 -27.22 -16.69
CA ASP A 971 -30.91 -26.27 -17.80
C ASP A 971 -31.84 -25.05 -17.72
N GLU A 972 -32.99 -25.16 -17.02
CA GLU A 972 -33.98 -24.05 -16.92
C GLU A 972 -33.58 -22.94 -15.92
N TYR A 973 -32.56 -23.18 -15.08
CA TYR A 973 -32.10 -22.19 -14.08
C TYR A 973 -30.93 -21.32 -14.53
N TYR A 974 -30.46 -21.47 -15.75
CA TYR A 974 -29.34 -20.65 -16.28
C TYR A 974 -29.73 -19.23 -16.67
N GLU A 975 -31.02 -18.90 -16.80
CA GLU A 975 -31.46 -17.54 -17.12
C GLU A 975 -31.34 -16.56 -15.95
N LEU A 976 -31.24 -17.04 -14.70
CA LEU A 976 -31.03 -16.22 -13.51
C LEU A 976 -29.55 -16.02 -13.15
N GLU A 977 -28.62 -16.73 -13.80
CA GLU A 977 -27.17 -16.56 -13.57
C GLU A 977 -26.56 -15.37 -14.33
N GLY A 978 -27.35 -14.55 -15.01
CA GLY A 978 -26.94 -13.30 -15.65
C GLY A 978 -26.67 -12.14 -14.68
N PHE A 979 -26.86 -12.34 -13.36
CA PHE A 979 -26.61 -11.35 -12.33
C PHE A 979 -25.35 -11.69 -11.55
#